data_0a4e9e69ac2e4c26453638bc874ed5ba
#
_entry.id   0a4e9e69ac2e4c26453638bc874ed5ba
#
_cell.length_a   1.000
_cell.length_b   1.000
_cell.length_c   1.000
_cell.angle_alpha   90.00
_cell.angle_beta   90.00
_cell.angle_gamma   90.00
#
_symmetry.space_group_name_H-M   'P 1'
#
loop_
_entity.id
_entity.type
_entity.pdbx_description
1 polymer ?
#
loop_
_entity_poly.entity_id
_entity_poly.type
_entity_poly.pdbx_seq_one_letter_code
_entity_poly.pdbx_strand_id
1 'polypeptide(L)'
;MLSPALRLSVIVAAIATLPVRAQSPSQLVTLRHASGQGVAPVYEGFDINPDGSFNMWFGYMNRNYEEELDVPIGAGNAFEPGPDRGQPTHFTPRRHKDVFSVTVPKDFGDRTLVWTLIAHGQTQKVVGSLKPVWQIDRLRTTRGGNSEKISSNLPPAVTVRSSDPVSAAPREVTLTVSATDDGLPQRRGEPAGMIVMWAKYRGPGAVMFGASPARLVNGRSETVARFSEPGEYTLQAVVDDGSGESAGNFGYHCCWTNAQVKVSIRDVRPSHEAGMLPVPITFARDIAPIFQAKCQSCHHQGTSAPMSLVTYEEVRPWARAIQQRVVSREMPPWHLDKTVQGNPADLPKPLIFPPEGEWFIGEPDLKVTTDHDFTMYANGPDWWIDQFAEVRLTEDRWIKAMEIKPSNPKVVHHAVVYAMEPDAPEGTPASGVLLHEYAVGKYGDIFGESTGRLLKAGTRLRFDMHYFAVGSEQHNRTTIAFKFYPKGVTPRYEVRSLPIRNVPNDELEVPPNSVVRTDGYYRLPRNARIDAFQPHMHMRGRAMTLEAIEPSNRTRILSSVDHFDFNWHINYVYADDAAPLLPAGTLLHMIGVHDNTAANRRNPDPNMWVGFGERSVDDMLQVWVNVVYLDDAEFQRLVDARKAKAPTR
;
A
#
# COMPACT_ATOMS: atom_id res chain seq x y z
N MET A 1 -59.72 24.81 -65.91
CA MET A 1 -58.25 24.86 -66.02
C MET A 1 -57.72 24.55 -64.69
N LEU A 2 -56.96 23.48 -64.57
CA LEU A 2 -56.64 22.77 -63.37
C LEU A 2 -55.40 23.37 -62.63
N SER A 3 -55.54 23.60 -61.36
CA SER A 3 -54.44 23.95 -60.42
C SER A 3 -53.71 22.69 -59.95
N PRO A 4 -52.37 22.64 -59.92
CA PRO A 4 -51.66 21.52 -59.37
C PRO A 4 -51.46 21.67 -57.85
N ALA A 5 -51.80 20.61 -57.11
CA ALA A 5 -51.64 20.50 -55.66
C ALA A 5 -50.17 20.38 -55.28
N LEU A 6 -49.74 21.25 -54.39
CA LEU A 6 -48.41 21.23 -53.73
C LEU A 6 -48.40 20.16 -52.61
N ARG A 7 -47.67 19.09 -52.82
CA ARG A 7 -47.41 18.09 -51.76
C ARG A 7 -46.27 18.56 -50.90
N LEU A 8 -46.58 18.93 -49.67
CA LEU A 8 -45.59 19.25 -48.61
C LEU A 8 -45.12 17.96 -47.94
N SER A 9 -43.91 17.51 -48.26
CA SER A 9 -43.28 16.37 -47.56
C SER A 9 -42.62 16.87 -46.29
N VAL A 10 -43.20 16.52 -45.13
CA VAL A 10 -42.58 16.76 -43.83
C VAL A 10 -41.54 15.67 -43.61
N ILE A 11 -40.26 16.05 -43.67
CA ILE A 11 -39.14 15.20 -43.23
C ILE A 11 -39.03 15.34 -41.69
N VAL A 12 -39.48 14.32 -40.97
CA VAL A 12 -39.23 14.20 -39.54
C VAL A 12 -37.80 13.69 -39.41
N ALA A 13 -36.85 14.58 -39.09
CA ALA A 13 -35.51 14.21 -38.70
C ALA A 13 -35.56 13.62 -37.28
N ALA A 14 -35.49 12.30 -37.18
CA ALA A 14 -35.25 11.62 -35.90
C ALA A 14 -33.83 11.93 -35.44
N ILE A 15 -33.68 12.91 -34.55
CA ILE A 15 -32.42 13.15 -33.84
C ILE A 15 -32.26 11.97 -32.83
N ALA A 16 -31.49 10.97 -33.25
CA ALA A 16 -31.03 9.93 -32.35
C ALA A 16 -30.09 10.59 -31.30
N THR A 17 -30.60 10.83 -30.12
CA THR A 17 -29.79 11.20 -28.97
C THR A 17 -28.93 10.00 -28.56
N LEU A 18 -27.74 9.88 -29.16
CA LEU A 18 -26.71 8.99 -28.65
C LEU A 18 -26.40 9.46 -27.24
N PRO A 19 -26.38 8.55 -26.25
CA PRO A 19 -25.95 8.92 -24.91
C PRO A 19 -24.50 9.42 -25.01
N VAL A 20 -24.30 10.71 -24.76
CA VAL A 20 -22.95 11.25 -24.56
C VAL A 20 -22.39 10.49 -23.34
N ARG A 21 -21.53 9.51 -23.58
CA ARG A 21 -20.72 8.92 -22.52
C ARG A 21 -19.92 10.06 -21.94
N ALA A 22 -20.20 10.40 -20.70
CA ALA A 22 -19.34 11.30 -19.95
C ALA A 22 -17.91 10.77 -20.11
N GLN A 23 -17.02 11.58 -20.67
CA GLN A 23 -15.60 11.23 -20.75
C GLN A 23 -15.14 11.02 -19.32
N SER A 24 -14.57 9.86 -19.05
CA SER A 24 -13.88 9.62 -17.79
C SER A 24 -12.87 10.76 -17.57
N PRO A 25 -12.72 11.28 -16.34
CA PRO A 25 -11.69 12.28 -16.05
C PRO A 25 -10.38 11.81 -16.67
N SER A 26 -9.66 12.70 -17.32
CA SER A 26 -8.39 12.37 -17.97
C SER A 26 -7.46 11.77 -16.92
N GLN A 27 -7.08 10.51 -17.09
CA GLN A 27 -6.13 9.83 -16.21
C GLN A 27 -4.74 10.41 -16.46
N LEU A 28 -4.09 10.89 -15.42
CA LEU A 28 -2.72 11.37 -15.51
C LEU A 28 -1.76 10.18 -15.55
N VAL A 29 -0.86 10.19 -16.52
CA VAL A 29 0.30 9.29 -16.55
C VAL A 29 1.46 10.06 -15.93
N THR A 30 2.08 9.49 -14.89
CA THR A 30 3.22 10.12 -14.23
C THR A 30 4.47 10.03 -15.12
N LEU A 31 5.01 11.18 -15.50
CA LEU A 31 6.26 11.27 -16.24
C LEU A 31 7.41 11.65 -15.29
N ARG A 32 8.60 11.11 -15.54
CA ARG A 32 9.81 11.48 -14.82
C ARG A 32 10.36 12.80 -15.35
N HIS A 33 10.61 13.75 -14.45
CA HIS A 33 11.17 15.05 -14.77
C HIS A 33 12.48 15.28 -13.98
N ALA A 34 13.58 15.57 -14.66
CA ALA A 34 14.84 15.93 -14.00
C ALA A 34 14.66 17.20 -13.15
N SER A 35 13.96 18.20 -13.68
CA SER A 35 13.76 19.52 -13.08
C SER A 35 12.42 20.15 -13.47
N GLY A 36 12.10 21.32 -12.88
CA GLY A 36 10.93 22.13 -13.22
C GLY A 36 9.64 21.73 -12.52
N GLN A 37 9.68 20.73 -11.64
CA GLN A 37 8.54 20.30 -10.84
C GLN A 37 8.55 20.96 -9.46
N GLY A 38 7.37 21.12 -8.86
CA GLY A 38 7.22 21.64 -7.50
C GLY A 38 7.63 20.64 -6.42
N VAL A 39 7.58 21.12 -5.18
CA VAL A 39 7.72 20.31 -3.96
C VAL A 39 6.39 20.27 -3.22
N ALA A 40 5.96 19.08 -2.81
CA ALA A 40 4.74 18.89 -2.05
C ALA A 40 5.06 18.58 -0.58
N PRO A 41 4.44 19.26 0.40
CA PRO A 41 4.52 18.91 1.80
C PRO A 41 3.72 17.63 2.04
N VAL A 42 4.16 16.80 2.98
CA VAL A 42 3.47 15.56 3.37
C VAL A 42 3.32 15.51 4.87
N TYR A 43 2.14 15.12 5.35
CA TYR A 43 1.87 14.83 6.74
C TYR A 43 2.06 13.34 7.00
N GLU A 44 2.99 13.00 7.89
CA GLU A 44 3.33 11.61 8.17
C GLU A 44 2.44 11.00 9.26
N GLY A 45 1.90 11.85 10.11
CA GLY A 45 1.11 11.42 11.25
C GLY A 45 1.58 12.05 12.57
N PHE A 46 1.09 11.52 13.70
CA PHE A 46 1.48 12.01 15.01
C PHE A 46 1.74 10.85 15.99
N ASP A 47 2.67 11.07 16.91
CA ASP A 47 2.88 10.25 18.09
C ASP A 47 2.55 11.01 19.38
N ILE A 48 2.46 10.27 20.48
CA ILE A 48 2.06 10.80 21.78
C ILE A 48 3.27 10.81 22.72
N ASN A 49 3.60 11.98 23.23
CA ASN A 49 4.68 12.14 24.21
C ASN A 49 4.27 11.65 25.61
N PRO A 50 5.22 11.29 26.50
CA PRO A 50 4.93 10.86 27.88
C PRO A 50 4.15 11.89 28.71
N ASP A 51 4.26 13.19 28.41
CA ASP A 51 3.52 14.27 29.06
C ASP A 51 2.11 14.50 28.51
N GLY A 52 1.71 13.71 27.49
CA GLY A 52 0.43 13.79 26.81
C GLY A 52 0.37 14.84 25.69
N SER A 53 1.47 15.55 25.40
CA SER A 53 1.57 16.36 24.19
C SER A 53 1.77 15.47 22.95
N PHE A 54 1.66 16.05 21.74
CA PHE A 54 1.77 15.29 20.49
C PHE A 54 2.89 15.85 19.61
N ASN A 55 3.65 14.97 18.97
CA ASN A 55 4.54 15.36 17.88
C ASN A 55 3.84 15.09 16.55
N MET A 56 3.61 16.11 15.80
CA MET A 56 3.07 16.03 14.43
C MET A 56 4.23 16.00 13.45
N TRP A 57 4.40 14.87 12.74
CA TRP A 57 5.53 14.61 11.86
C TRP A 57 5.23 15.02 10.43
N PHE A 58 6.21 15.63 9.78
CA PHE A 58 6.12 16.09 8.41
C PHE A 58 7.34 15.67 7.59
N GLY A 59 7.07 15.34 6.35
CA GLY A 59 8.05 15.09 5.30
C GLY A 59 7.71 15.89 4.05
N TYR A 60 8.34 15.55 2.95
CA TYR A 60 8.03 16.19 1.67
C TYR A 60 8.30 15.25 0.48
N MET A 61 7.75 15.62 -0.68
CA MET A 61 8.03 15.04 -1.98
C MET A 61 8.52 16.13 -2.92
N ASN A 62 9.82 16.20 -3.20
CA ASN A 62 10.34 16.97 -4.31
C ASN A 62 10.16 16.14 -5.59
N ARG A 63 9.30 16.59 -6.49
CA ARG A 63 8.89 15.85 -7.69
C ARG A 63 9.96 15.77 -8.76
N ASN A 64 11.07 16.46 -8.59
CA ASN A 64 12.22 16.41 -9.47
C ASN A 64 13.08 15.18 -9.16
N TYR A 65 13.77 14.68 -10.17
CA TYR A 65 14.73 13.58 -10.03
C TYR A 65 16.16 14.08 -9.81
N GLU A 66 16.45 15.34 -10.16
CA GLU A 66 17.79 15.92 -10.05
C GLU A 66 17.81 17.31 -9.41
N GLU A 67 16.75 18.11 -9.57
CA GLU A 67 16.71 19.49 -9.09
C GLU A 67 16.46 19.55 -7.59
N GLU A 68 17.37 20.21 -6.87
CA GLU A 68 17.17 20.64 -5.49
C GLU A 68 16.49 22.01 -5.45
N LEU A 69 15.57 22.22 -4.54
CA LEU A 69 14.77 23.44 -4.43
C LEU A 69 15.02 24.17 -3.12
N ASP A 70 15.25 25.47 -3.20
CA ASP A 70 15.31 26.36 -2.03
C ASP A 70 14.03 27.19 -1.96
N VAL A 71 13.24 27.02 -0.89
CA VAL A 71 12.00 27.76 -0.61
C VAL A 71 12.12 28.37 0.80
N PRO A 72 12.54 29.67 0.90
CA PRO A 72 12.72 30.32 2.19
C PRO A 72 11.42 30.43 3.00
N ILE A 73 11.55 30.51 4.33
CA ILE A 73 10.41 30.76 5.21
C ILE A 73 9.74 32.07 4.77
N GLY A 74 8.44 31.99 4.60
CA GLY A 74 7.64 33.07 4.16
C GLY A 74 6.44 32.66 3.30
N ALA A 75 5.94 33.52 2.38
CA ALA A 75 4.75 33.25 1.59
C ALA A 75 4.82 31.92 0.81
N GLY A 76 6.04 31.52 0.44
CA GLY A 76 6.30 30.26 -0.26
C GLY A 76 6.53 29.04 0.64
N ASN A 77 6.72 29.24 1.95
CA ASN A 77 7.00 28.15 2.90
C ASN A 77 6.55 28.57 4.30
N ALA A 78 5.31 28.25 4.64
CA ALA A 78 4.72 28.67 5.92
C ALA A 78 3.75 27.66 6.50
N PHE A 79 3.68 27.66 7.82
CA PHE A 79 2.61 27.03 8.59
C PHE A 79 1.51 28.01 8.97
N GLU A 80 0.31 27.48 9.15
CA GLU A 80 -0.82 28.16 9.74
C GLU A 80 -1.44 27.25 10.82
N PRO A 81 -1.55 27.72 12.07
CA PRO A 81 -1.03 28.99 12.62
C PRO A 81 0.48 28.97 12.86
N GLY A 82 1.08 30.15 12.74
CA GLY A 82 2.51 30.38 13.03
C GLY A 82 3.44 30.00 11.88
N PRO A 83 3.96 30.99 11.12
CA PRO A 83 4.58 30.75 9.81
C PRO A 83 5.86 29.91 9.86
N ASP A 84 6.64 29.99 10.92
CA ASP A 84 7.83 29.16 11.15
C ASP A 84 7.59 28.17 12.30
N ARG A 85 7.61 26.89 11.99
CA ARG A 85 7.48 25.77 12.93
C ARG A 85 8.71 24.86 12.92
N GLY A 86 9.81 25.33 12.33
CA GLY A 86 11.03 24.54 12.23
C GLY A 86 11.19 23.80 10.91
N GLN A 87 10.29 23.98 9.93
CA GLN A 87 10.32 23.30 8.63
C GLN A 87 11.60 23.60 7.82
N PRO A 88 12.03 22.69 6.90
CA PRO A 88 13.18 22.93 6.04
C PRO A 88 12.95 24.07 5.06
N THR A 89 14.04 24.66 4.56
CA THR A 89 14.02 25.61 3.43
C THR A 89 14.72 25.05 2.20
N HIS A 90 15.33 23.90 2.31
CA HIS A 90 16.00 23.19 1.23
C HIS A 90 15.38 21.80 1.04
N PHE A 91 15.14 21.42 -0.21
CA PHE A 91 14.39 20.23 -0.58
C PHE A 91 15.17 19.45 -1.63
N THR A 92 15.85 18.38 -1.19
CA THR A 92 16.53 17.43 -2.07
C THR A 92 15.54 16.56 -2.86
N PRO A 93 15.92 15.98 -4.00
CA PRO A 93 15.04 15.21 -4.86
C PRO A 93 14.30 14.05 -4.16
N ARG A 94 13.10 13.78 -4.63
CA ARG A 94 12.22 12.67 -4.30
C ARG A 94 11.63 12.73 -2.89
N ARG A 95 11.21 11.59 -2.35
CA ARG A 95 10.44 11.44 -1.10
C ARG A 95 11.35 11.45 0.13
N HIS A 96 11.03 12.29 1.10
CA HIS A 96 11.69 12.33 2.41
C HIS A 96 10.63 12.25 3.50
N LYS A 97 10.69 11.19 4.34
CA LYS A 97 9.78 10.93 5.44
C LYS A 97 10.31 11.49 6.75
N ASP A 98 9.39 11.85 7.67
CA ASP A 98 9.70 12.27 9.04
C ASP A 98 10.86 13.26 9.16
N VAL A 99 10.91 14.24 8.28
CA VAL A 99 12.02 15.22 8.18
C VAL A 99 12.10 16.08 9.44
N PHE A 100 10.94 16.44 9.99
CA PHE A 100 10.83 17.20 11.25
C PHE A 100 9.47 16.95 11.91
N SER A 101 9.38 17.35 13.18
CA SER A 101 8.10 17.33 13.90
C SER A 101 7.77 18.70 14.49
N VAL A 102 6.48 18.94 14.66
CA VAL A 102 5.93 20.09 15.39
C VAL A 102 5.22 19.58 16.62
N THR A 103 5.75 19.90 17.81
CA THR A 103 5.08 19.55 19.05
C THR A 103 3.88 20.45 19.30
N VAL A 104 2.72 19.84 19.59
CA VAL A 104 1.48 20.54 19.95
C VAL A 104 1.00 20.09 21.34
N PRO A 105 0.31 20.97 22.10
CA PRO A 105 -0.08 20.66 23.47
C PRO A 105 -1.17 19.60 23.55
N LYS A 106 -1.33 18.95 24.71
CA LYS A 106 -2.32 17.90 24.96
C LYS A 106 -3.78 18.33 24.72
N ASP A 107 -4.08 19.61 24.82
CA ASP A 107 -5.40 20.19 24.55
C ASP A 107 -5.56 20.64 23.08
N PHE A 108 -4.72 20.16 22.16
CA PHE A 108 -4.77 20.54 20.74
C PHE A 108 -6.11 20.21 20.09
N GLY A 109 -6.73 19.04 20.43
CA GLY A 109 -8.07 18.66 19.99
C GLY A 109 -8.20 18.60 18.46
N ASP A 110 -9.30 19.15 17.94
CA ASP A 110 -9.61 19.14 16.49
C ASP A 110 -8.92 20.24 15.68
N ARG A 111 -8.01 21.00 16.31
CA ARG A 111 -7.20 22.01 15.60
C ARG A 111 -6.29 21.33 14.58
N THR A 112 -5.85 22.09 13.59
CA THR A 112 -4.98 21.60 12.52
C THR A 112 -3.75 22.50 12.36
N LEU A 113 -2.68 21.91 11.80
CA LEU A 113 -1.53 22.63 11.26
C LEU A 113 -1.56 22.50 9.74
N VAL A 114 -1.53 23.60 9.03
CA VAL A 114 -1.49 23.60 7.56
C VAL A 114 -0.10 24.05 7.10
N TRP A 115 0.63 23.18 6.42
CA TRP A 115 1.90 23.53 5.81
C TRP A 115 1.70 23.82 4.34
N THR A 116 2.12 25.01 3.89
CA THR A 116 2.04 25.46 2.49
C THR A 116 3.45 25.58 1.92
N LEU A 117 3.65 25.00 0.72
CA LEU A 117 4.85 25.17 -0.10
C LEU A 117 4.47 25.71 -1.47
N ILE A 118 5.24 26.69 -1.97
CA ILE A 118 5.10 27.25 -3.32
C ILE A 118 6.45 27.16 -4.02
N ALA A 119 6.52 26.34 -5.06
CA ALA A 119 7.72 26.18 -5.89
C ALA A 119 7.29 26.09 -7.36
N HIS A 120 8.08 26.69 -8.27
CA HIS A 120 7.76 26.77 -9.71
C HIS A 120 6.32 27.24 -10.00
N GLY A 121 5.80 28.17 -9.19
CA GLY A 121 4.43 28.69 -9.32
C GLY A 121 3.33 27.71 -8.92
N GLN A 122 3.67 26.53 -8.40
CA GLN A 122 2.73 25.53 -7.91
C GLN A 122 2.59 25.65 -6.39
N THR A 123 1.37 25.84 -5.91
CA THR A 123 1.06 25.85 -4.48
C THR A 123 0.60 24.47 -4.06
N GLN A 124 1.28 23.90 -3.05
CA GLN A 124 0.94 22.63 -2.44
C GLN A 124 0.70 22.84 -0.94
N LYS A 125 -0.30 22.15 -0.38
CA LYS A 125 -0.67 22.24 1.03
C LYS A 125 -0.91 20.85 1.60
N VAL A 126 -0.58 20.69 2.89
CA VAL A 126 -0.98 19.50 3.66
C VAL A 126 -1.56 19.93 4.99
N VAL A 127 -2.56 19.17 5.47
CA VAL A 127 -3.25 19.41 6.75
C VAL A 127 -2.85 18.35 7.75
N GLY A 128 -2.08 18.72 8.77
CA GLY A 128 -1.81 17.88 9.91
C GLY A 128 -2.95 17.95 10.94
N SER A 129 -3.39 16.81 11.44
CA SER A 129 -4.47 16.69 12.44
C SER A 129 -4.25 15.50 13.37
N LEU A 130 -4.92 15.50 14.53
CA LEU A 130 -4.89 14.39 15.49
C LEU A 130 -6.01 13.35 15.25
N LYS A 131 -6.49 13.22 14.00
CA LYS A 131 -7.44 12.15 13.66
C LYS A 131 -6.78 10.79 13.87
N PRO A 132 -7.46 9.80 14.48
CA PRO A 132 -6.87 8.49 14.81
C PRO A 132 -6.19 7.76 13.64
N VAL A 133 -6.70 7.93 12.41
CA VAL A 133 -6.12 7.33 11.19
C VAL A 133 -4.68 7.80 10.90
N TRP A 134 -4.25 8.92 11.49
CA TRP A 134 -2.90 9.47 11.36
C TRP A 134 -2.00 9.17 12.56
N GLN A 135 -2.48 8.43 13.56
CA GLN A 135 -1.61 8.04 14.67
C GLN A 135 -0.54 7.09 14.19
N ILE A 136 0.70 7.32 14.62
CA ILE A 136 1.88 6.47 14.36
C ILE A 136 2.52 6.07 15.68
N ASP A 137 3.26 4.96 15.66
CA ASP A 137 4.12 4.55 16.75
C ASP A 137 5.53 4.31 16.19
N ARG A 138 6.41 5.29 16.37
CA ARG A 138 7.77 5.25 15.83
C ARG A 138 8.68 4.22 16.52
N LEU A 139 8.25 3.69 17.66
CA LEU A 139 9.03 2.75 18.43
C LEU A 139 8.61 1.30 18.25
N ARG A 140 7.43 1.05 17.63
CA ARG A 140 6.82 -0.28 17.60
C ARG A 140 6.42 -0.79 16.23
N THR A 141 6.48 0.02 15.19
CA THR A 141 6.07 -0.35 13.83
C THR A 141 7.27 -0.71 12.97
N THR A 142 7.99 -1.76 13.32
CA THR A 142 9.11 -2.23 12.52
C THR A 142 8.78 -3.52 11.79
N ARG A 143 9.07 -3.56 10.49
CA ARG A 143 9.01 -4.75 9.67
C ARG A 143 10.34 -5.50 9.71
N GLY A 144 10.28 -6.79 9.91
CA GLY A 144 11.37 -7.70 9.63
C GLY A 144 12.06 -8.30 10.84
N GLY A 145 11.82 -9.58 11.06
CA GLY A 145 12.50 -10.47 11.97
C GLY A 145 11.80 -10.67 13.31
N ASN A 146 12.20 -11.67 14.02
CA ASN A 146 11.58 -12.19 15.23
C ASN A 146 10.96 -11.15 16.15
N SER A 147 9.69 -11.12 16.08
CA SER A 147 8.62 -10.35 16.69
C SER A 147 8.90 -9.50 17.93
N GLU A 148 9.52 -10.02 18.97
CA GLU A 148 9.79 -9.26 20.19
C GLU A 148 11.12 -8.51 20.16
N LYS A 149 12.13 -9.02 19.46
CA LYS A 149 13.46 -8.40 19.39
C LYS A 149 13.55 -7.24 18.41
N ILE A 150 12.66 -7.14 17.42
CA ILE A 150 12.65 -6.05 16.43
C ILE A 150 11.59 -5.02 16.74
N SER A 151 10.51 -5.36 17.44
CA SER A 151 9.67 -4.38 18.11
C SER A 151 10.42 -3.64 19.25
N SER A 152 11.66 -4.05 19.55
CA SER A 152 12.58 -3.39 20.48
C SER A 152 13.72 -2.65 19.79
N ASN A 153 13.79 -2.63 18.45
CA ASN A 153 14.77 -1.83 17.73
C ASN A 153 14.49 -0.34 17.96
N LEU A 154 15.44 0.38 18.52
CA LEU A 154 15.32 1.79 18.86
C LEU A 154 16.12 2.64 17.86
N PRO A 155 15.64 3.85 17.51
CA PRO A 155 16.43 4.77 16.74
C PRO A 155 17.75 5.09 17.41
N PRO A 156 18.87 5.24 16.67
CA PRO A 156 20.17 5.58 17.23
C PRO A 156 20.12 6.87 18.07
N ALA A 157 20.78 6.88 19.23
CA ALA A 157 20.98 8.08 20.01
C ALA A 157 22.14 8.89 19.40
N VAL A 158 21.86 10.08 18.85
CA VAL A 158 22.77 10.84 18.00
C VAL A 158 23.16 12.18 18.62
N THR A 159 24.45 12.52 18.55
CA THR A 159 24.98 13.84 18.86
C THR A 159 25.77 14.37 17.66
N VAL A 160 25.48 15.61 17.26
CA VAL A 160 26.14 16.27 16.13
C VAL A 160 26.89 17.52 16.62
N ARG A 161 28.09 17.72 16.12
CA ARG A 161 28.90 18.91 16.42
C ARG A 161 29.52 19.46 15.12
N SER A 162 29.72 20.77 15.09
CA SER A 162 30.54 21.44 14.08
C SER A 162 31.81 21.99 14.72
N SER A 163 32.91 22.05 13.98
CA SER A 163 34.05 22.88 14.37
C SER A 163 33.63 24.38 14.38
N ASP A 164 34.40 25.22 15.04
CA ASP A 164 34.17 26.66 15.00
C ASP A 164 34.16 27.16 13.54
N PRO A 165 33.23 28.06 13.19
CA PRO A 165 33.12 28.56 11.82
C PRO A 165 34.36 29.33 11.42
N VAL A 166 35.00 28.90 10.34
CA VAL A 166 36.12 29.64 9.75
C VAL A 166 35.54 30.82 8.97
N SER A 167 35.87 32.04 9.41
CA SER A 167 35.35 33.29 8.86
C SER A 167 36.05 33.75 7.54
N ALA A 168 36.90 32.94 6.95
CA ALA A 168 37.61 33.20 5.71
C ALA A 168 37.53 32.03 4.74
N ALA A 169 37.63 32.31 3.43
CA ALA A 169 37.66 31.26 2.39
C ALA A 169 38.91 30.37 2.55
N PRO A 170 38.78 29.02 2.37
CA PRO A 170 37.56 28.31 2.01
C PRO A 170 36.57 28.22 3.18
N ARG A 171 35.27 28.41 2.89
CA ARG A 171 34.18 28.34 3.89
C ARG A 171 33.91 26.88 4.24
N GLU A 172 34.80 26.29 4.99
CA GLU A 172 34.78 24.90 5.37
C GLU A 172 34.53 24.74 6.87
N VAL A 173 33.72 23.74 7.24
CA VAL A 173 33.44 23.36 8.62
C VAL A 173 33.53 21.85 8.72
N THR A 174 34.25 21.35 9.72
CA THR A 174 34.25 19.92 10.02
C THR A 174 33.01 19.58 10.85
N LEU A 175 32.26 18.60 10.40
CA LEU A 175 31.08 18.06 11.05
C LEU A 175 31.41 16.71 11.65
N THR A 176 31.06 16.51 12.90
CA THR A 176 31.25 15.24 13.62
C THR A 176 29.91 14.72 14.07
N VAL A 177 29.61 13.47 13.74
CA VAL A 177 28.50 12.68 14.29
C VAL A 177 29.07 11.68 15.28
N SER A 178 28.44 11.57 16.45
CA SER A 178 28.63 10.48 17.39
C SER A 178 27.28 9.85 17.68
N ALA A 179 27.16 8.53 17.55
CA ALA A 179 25.92 7.80 17.78
C ALA A 179 26.18 6.50 18.53
N THR A 180 25.19 6.13 19.35
CA THR A 180 25.09 4.81 19.99
C THR A 180 23.77 4.17 19.59
N ASP A 181 23.77 2.84 19.50
CA ASP A 181 22.69 2.03 19.00
C ASP A 181 22.51 0.77 19.84
N ASP A 182 21.34 0.14 19.80
CA ASP A 182 21.07 -1.10 20.53
C ASP A 182 21.64 -2.35 19.85
N GLY A 183 22.22 -2.19 18.65
CA GLY A 183 22.83 -3.25 17.85
C GLY A 183 21.84 -4.02 16.98
N LEU A 184 20.63 -3.51 16.79
CA LEU A 184 19.63 -4.03 15.88
C LEU A 184 19.51 -3.15 14.62
N PRO A 185 19.06 -3.68 13.46
CA PRO A 185 18.90 -5.11 13.20
C PRO A 185 20.26 -5.82 13.04
N GLN A 186 20.29 -7.10 13.32
CA GLN A 186 21.49 -7.91 13.08
C GLN A 186 21.44 -8.52 11.67
N ARG A 187 22.59 -8.49 10.97
CA ARG A 187 22.79 -9.17 9.68
C ARG A 187 23.89 -10.20 9.84
N ARG A 188 23.57 -11.47 9.62
CA ARG A 188 24.52 -12.60 9.80
C ARG A 188 25.13 -12.67 11.22
N GLY A 189 24.35 -12.31 12.24
CA GLY A 189 24.81 -12.32 13.63
C GLY A 189 25.60 -11.09 14.09
N GLU A 190 25.87 -10.13 13.20
CA GLU A 190 26.53 -8.87 13.50
C GLU A 190 25.57 -7.68 13.33
N PRO A 191 25.70 -6.58 14.10
CA PRO A 191 24.93 -5.37 13.87
C PRO A 191 25.07 -4.89 12.43
N ALA A 192 23.99 -4.43 11.84
CA ALA A 192 23.96 -3.94 10.44
C ALA A 192 24.89 -2.73 10.22
N GLY A 193 25.16 -2.00 11.31
CA GLY A 193 26.04 -0.84 11.35
C GLY A 193 25.36 0.44 10.90
N MET A 194 25.66 1.52 11.58
CA MET A 194 25.04 2.83 11.35
C MET A 194 25.61 3.54 10.12
N ILE A 195 24.75 4.25 9.40
CA ILE A 195 25.10 5.09 8.25
C ILE A 195 24.59 6.51 8.53
N VAL A 196 25.39 7.54 8.23
CA VAL A 196 24.97 8.94 8.28
C VAL A 196 24.84 9.51 6.87
N MET A 197 23.75 10.20 6.65
CA MET A 197 23.52 11.04 5.47
C MET A 197 23.40 12.49 5.91
N TRP A 198 24.13 13.39 5.24
CA TRP A 198 24.10 14.82 5.51
C TRP A 198 23.30 15.55 4.43
N ALA A 199 22.50 16.50 4.85
CA ALA A 199 21.78 17.39 3.97
C ALA A 199 21.80 18.84 4.49
N LYS A 200 21.75 19.81 3.58
CA LYS A 200 21.36 21.16 3.95
C LYS A 200 19.89 21.14 4.36
N TYR A 201 19.60 21.69 5.52
CA TYR A 201 18.23 21.80 6.02
C TYR A 201 17.69 23.22 5.85
N ARG A 202 18.52 24.22 6.22
CA ARG A 202 18.26 25.65 5.99
C ARG A 202 19.58 26.38 5.64
N GLY A 203 19.51 27.41 4.84
CA GLY A 203 20.65 28.24 4.52
C GLY A 203 20.61 28.78 3.10
N PRO A 204 21.32 29.92 2.82
CA PRO A 204 21.17 30.63 1.56
C PRO A 204 21.86 29.97 0.37
N GLY A 205 23.05 29.42 0.55
CA GLY A 205 23.86 28.85 -0.53
C GLY A 205 23.89 27.33 -0.57
N ALA A 206 24.56 26.78 -1.57
CA ALA A 206 24.82 25.35 -1.67
C ALA A 206 25.81 24.89 -0.59
N VAL A 207 25.62 23.64 -0.12
CA VAL A 207 26.53 22.98 0.81
C VAL A 207 26.96 21.66 0.19
N MET A 208 28.26 21.46 0.06
CA MET A 208 28.85 20.19 -0.40
C MET A 208 29.47 19.45 0.78
N PHE A 209 29.14 18.17 0.90
CA PHE A 209 29.68 17.31 1.94
C PHE A 209 30.78 16.41 1.36
N GLY A 210 31.90 16.28 2.07
CA GLY A 210 33.03 15.48 1.62
C GLY A 210 32.73 13.98 1.59
N ALA A 211 31.94 13.49 2.56
CA ALA A 211 31.44 12.12 2.62
C ALA A 211 29.99 12.13 3.11
N SER A 212 29.05 11.75 2.21
CA SER A 212 27.63 11.55 2.50
C SER A 212 27.03 10.74 1.33
N PRO A 213 26.46 9.51 1.56
CA PRO A 213 26.44 8.82 2.86
C PRO A 213 27.79 8.30 3.34
N ALA A 214 27.96 8.12 4.67
CA ALA A 214 29.16 7.57 5.28
C ALA A 214 28.80 6.59 6.41
N ARG A 215 29.59 5.52 6.59
CA ARG A 215 29.45 4.61 7.72
C ARG A 215 30.05 5.22 8.98
N LEU A 216 29.44 4.96 10.12
CA LEU A 216 30.03 5.27 11.42
C LEU A 216 31.00 4.14 11.80
N VAL A 217 32.23 4.52 12.17
CA VAL A 217 33.25 3.60 12.69
C VAL A 217 33.37 3.84 14.20
N ASN A 218 33.16 2.80 14.99
CA ASN A 218 33.10 2.92 16.47
C ASN A 218 32.12 4.01 16.93
N GLY A 219 30.95 4.08 16.28
CA GLY A 219 29.91 5.06 16.60
C GLY A 219 30.23 6.50 16.19
N ARG A 220 31.25 6.75 15.35
CA ARG A 220 31.68 8.10 14.95
C ARG A 220 31.89 8.22 13.45
N SER A 221 31.52 9.36 12.88
CA SER A 221 31.85 9.77 11.52
C SER A 221 32.20 11.25 11.47
N GLU A 222 33.12 11.63 10.59
CA GLU A 222 33.50 13.01 10.33
C GLU A 222 33.41 13.31 8.83
N THR A 223 32.96 14.50 8.50
CA THR A 223 32.93 15.02 7.13
C THR A 223 33.21 16.53 7.12
N VAL A 224 33.68 17.04 5.98
CA VAL A 224 33.85 18.47 5.77
C VAL A 224 32.68 19.00 4.95
N ALA A 225 32.02 20.03 5.45
CA ALA A 225 30.99 20.78 4.73
C ALA A 225 31.60 22.07 4.15
N ARG A 226 31.38 22.32 2.84
CA ARG A 226 31.78 23.50 2.10
C ARG A 226 30.60 24.31 1.71
N PHE A 227 30.65 25.63 1.98
CA PHE A 227 29.53 26.54 1.79
C PHE A 227 29.83 27.53 0.65
N SER A 228 28.89 27.65 -0.30
CA SER A 228 29.05 28.58 -1.43
C SER A 228 28.87 30.06 -1.04
N GLU A 229 28.05 30.32 -0.03
CA GLU A 229 27.66 31.66 0.38
C GLU A 229 27.76 31.86 1.90
N PRO A 230 27.92 33.13 2.38
CA PRO A 230 27.77 33.44 3.79
C PRO A 230 26.31 33.32 4.23
N GLY A 231 26.06 32.96 5.47
CA GLY A 231 24.71 32.89 6.05
C GLY A 231 24.62 31.97 7.23
N GLU A 232 23.46 31.96 7.86
CA GLU A 232 23.10 31.01 8.90
C GLU A 232 22.60 29.73 8.23
N TYR A 233 23.28 28.64 8.51
CA TYR A 233 22.89 27.29 8.01
C TYR A 233 22.44 26.42 9.15
N THR A 234 21.43 25.62 8.87
CA THR A 234 21.11 24.42 9.64
C THR A 234 21.42 23.22 8.75
N LEU A 235 22.28 22.34 9.21
CA LEU A 235 22.59 21.08 8.54
C LEU A 235 21.92 19.94 9.31
N GLN A 236 21.43 18.96 8.59
CA GLN A 236 20.80 17.78 9.18
C GLN A 236 21.65 16.53 8.90
N ALA A 237 21.94 15.78 9.95
CA ALA A 237 22.44 14.43 9.87
C ALA A 237 21.26 13.47 10.06
N VAL A 238 21.03 12.60 9.12
CA VAL A 238 20.12 11.46 9.25
C VAL A 238 20.97 10.22 9.52
N VAL A 239 20.88 9.69 10.73
CA VAL A 239 21.63 8.50 11.15
C VAL A 239 20.69 7.30 11.20
N ASP A 240 20.91 6.36 10.30
CA ASP A 240 20.14 5.13 10.14
C ASP A 240 20.92 3.95 10.74
N ASP A 241 20.24 3.05 11.44
CA ASP A 241 20.85 1.87 12.09
C ASP A 241 21.18 0.72 11.11
N GLY A 242 20.94 0.93 9.83
CA GLY A 242 21.09 -0.09 8.79
C GLY A 242 19.82 -0.88 8.54
N SER A 243 18.67 -0.50 9.11
CA SER A 243 17.35 -1.03 8.72
C SER A 243 17.02 -0.67 7.27
N GLY A 244 17.57 0.45 6.75
CA GLY A 244 17.41 0.90 5.37
C GLY A 244 16.15 1.70 5.11
N GLU A 245 15.50 2.20 6.16
CA GLU A 245 14.19 2.86 6.06
C GLU A 245 14.27 4.38 5.89
N SER A 246 15.38 5.02 6.32
CA SER A 246 15.53 6.49 6.35
C SER A 246 15.55 7.16 4.98
N ALA A 247 16.02 6.45 3.95
CA ALA A 247 16.17 6.97 2.58
C ALA A 247 15.15 6.39 1.59
N GLY A 248 14.23 5.55 2.06
CA GLY A 248 13.28 4.82 1.21
C GLY A 248 11.85 5.33 1.32
N ASN A 249 11.05 4.94 0.33
CA ASN A 249 9.59 5.13 0.33
C ASN A 249 8.87 4.04 1.15
N PHE A 250 9.60 3.19 1.88
CA PHE A 250 9.03 2.08 2.64
C PHE A 250 8.40 2.55 3.95
N GLY A 251 7.33 1.90 4.35
CA GLY A 251 6.24 2.35 5.17
C GLY A 251 6.46 2.66 6.64
N TYR A 252 7.63 2.39 7.23
CA TYR A 252 7.81 2.46 8.68
C TYR A 252 8.54 3.72 9.14
N HIS A 253 8.18 4.21 10.35
CA HIS A 253 8.73 5.42 10.95
C HIS A 253 9.91 5.11 11.90
N CYS A 254 10.64 4.03 11.67
CA CYS A 254 11.81 3.58 12.42
C CYS A 254 12.84 2.94 11.46
N CYS A 255 14.13 2.87 11.71
CA CYS A 255 14.80 3.38 12.90
C CYS A 255 15.97 4.28 12.49
N TRP A 256 15.70 5.54 12.43
CA TRP A 256 16.70 6.57 12.19
C TRP A 256 16.46 7.77 13.10
N THR A 257 17.50 8.58 13.29
CA THR A 257 17.43 9.82 14.05
C THR A 257 17.88 10.99 13.19
N ASN A 258 17.06 12.04 13.16
CA ASN A 258 17.41 13.32 12.57
C ASN A 258 18.05 14.21 13.64
N ALA A 259 19.30 14.60 13.44
CA ALA A 259 20.01 15.51 14.32
C ALA A 259 20.48 16.75 13.54
N GLN A 260 20.30 17.91 14.11
CA GLN A 260 20.62 19.18 13.45
C GLN A 260 21.78 19.89 14.13
N VAL A 261 22.60 20.58 13.32
CA VAL A 261 23.65 21.47 13.77
C VAL A 261 23.53 22.81 13.07
N LYS A 262 23.66 23.91 13.83
CA LYS A 262 23.65 25.27 13.28
C LYS A 262 25.08 25.71 12.98
N VAL A 263 25.27 26.30 11.82
CA VAL A 263 26.54 26.82 11.33
C VAL A 263 26.32 28.26 10.84
N SER A 264 27.01 29.21 11.40
CA SER A 264 26.82 30.65 11.09
C SER A 264 27.86 31.13 10.08
N ILE A 265 27.42 31.55 8.90
CA ILE A 265 28.24 32.12 7.83
C ILE A 265 27.62 33.43 7.24
N ARG A 266 26.76 34.12 7.93
CA ARG A 266 26.03 35.44 7.85
C ARG A 266 25.44 36.03 6.56
N ASP A 267 24.05 36.21 6.47
CA ASP A 267 23.00 37.20 5.99
C ASP A 267 21.58 36.65 5.63
N VAL A 268 20.40 37.36 5.23
CA VAL A 268 18.95 37.18 5.70
C VAL A 268 17.71 37.43 4.73
N ARG A 269 16.34 36.76 4.68
CA ARG A 269 14.83 37.01 4.95
C ARG A 269 13.58 36.80 3.98
N PRO A 270 12.06 36.90 4.30
CA PRO A 270 10.83 35.95 4.18
C PRO A 270 9.37 36.26 3.55
N SER A 271 8.12 35.42 3.49
CA SER A 271 6.70 35.00 3.89
C SER A 271 5.27 35.00 3.12
N HIS A 272 4.04 34.01 3.27
CA HIS A 272 2.50 33.86 3.45
C HIS A 272 1.36 33.30 2.49
N GLU A 273 0.04 32.62 2.59
CA GLU A 273 -1.30 32.09 3.10
C GLU A 273 -2.61 31.67 2.24
N ALA A 274 -3.96 30.99 2.52
CA ALA A 274 -5.10 30.03 2.83
C ALA A 274 -6.60 29.84 2.26
N GLY A 275 -7.65 28.71 2.32
CA GLY A 275 -8.88 27.91 2.52
C GLY A 275 -10.38 27.50 2.12
N MET A 276 -11.39 26.26 2.04
CA MET A 276 -12.76 25.60 2.44
C MET A 276 -14.12 25.10 1.73
N LEU A 277 -15.33 24.15 2.06
CA LEU A 277 -16.32 23.02 2.36
C LEU A 277 -17.88 22.70 1.95
N PRO A 278 -19.09 21.61 2.40
CA PRO A 278 -19.85 20.34 1.96
C PRO A 278 -21.44 19.91 2.03
N VAL A 279 -22.22 18.47 1.92
CA VAL A 279 -23.26 17.45 2.50
C VAL A 279 -24.71 16.90 2.02
N PRO A 280 -25.90 15.86 2.53
CA PRO A 280 -26.33 14.38 2.60
C PRO A 280 -27.80 13.73 2.27
N ILE A 281 -28.44 12.30 2.74
CA ILE A 281 -29.62 11.38 2.32
C ILE A 281 -30.37 10.36 3.27
N THR A 282 -31.38 9.26 2.81
CA THR A 282 -32.25 8.26 3.54
C THR A 282 -32.72 6.90 2.88
N PHE A 283 -33.68 5.98 3.48
CA PHE A 283 -33.90 4.51 3.37
C PHE A 283 -35.37 3.92 3.27
N ALA A 284 -35.76 2.59 2.97
CA ALA A 284 -36.42 1.46 3.64
C ALA A 284 -37.33 0.37 3.01
N ARG A 285 -37.97 0.21 1.83
CA ARG A 285 -39.07 -0.78 1.64
C ARG A 285 -38.76 -2.07 0.87
N ASP A 286 -37.80 -2.10 0.01
CA ASP A 286 -37.68 -3.18 -0.98
C ASP A 286 -36.43 -4.05 -0.76
N ILE A 287 -35.99 -4.21 0.47
CA ILE A 287 -34.60 -4.53 0.83
C ILE A 287 -34.41 -5.98 1.32
N ALA A 288 -35.36 -6.61 2.00
CA ALA A 288 -35.16 -7.94 2.58
C ALA A 288 -34.80 -9.03 1.55
N PRO A 289 -35.45 -9.16 0.38
CA PRO A 289 -35.05 -10.14 -0.63
C PRO A 289 -33.65 -9.86 -1.21
N ILE A 290 -33.27 -8.58 -1.27
CA ILE A 290 -31.94 -8.16 -1.72
C ILE A 290 -30.89 -8.58 -0.69
N PHE A 291 -31.19 -8.45 0.61
CA PHE A 291 -30.29 -8.87 1.67
C PHE A 291 -30.00 -10.36 1.63
N GLN A 292 -31.03 -11.19 1.48
CA GLN A 292 -30.87 -12.64 1.37
C GLN A 292 -29.99 -13.04 0.18
N ALA A 293 -30.20 -12.40 -0.96
CA ALA A 293 -29.50 -12.76 -2.19
C ALA A 293 -28.09 -12.15 -2.29
N LYS A 294 -27.80 -11.01 -1.60
CA LYS A 294 -26.61 -10.21 -1.87
C LYS A 294 -25.79 -9.81 -0.64
N CYS A 295 -26.32 -9.91 0.56
CA CYS A 295 -25.72 -9.32 1.76
C CYS A 295 -25.47 -10.34 2.89
N GLN A 296 -26.43 -11.23 3.16
CA GLN A 296 -26.37 -12.15 4.30
C GLN A 296 -25.23 -13.15 4.23
N SER A 297 -24.68 -13.39 3.03
CA SER A 297 -23.48 -14.24 2.85
C SER A 297 -22.26 -13.75 3.63
N CYS A 298 -22.15 -12.45 3.86
CA CYS A 298 -21.07 -11.84 4.65
C CYS A 298 -21.59 -11.22 5.96
N HIS A 299 -22.84 -10.77 5.98
CA HIS A 299 -23.47 -10.10 7.12
C HIS A 299 -24.32 -11.07 7.92
N HIS A 300 -23.70 -12.02 8.63
CA HIS A 300 -24.32 -12.93 9.60
C HIS A 300 -23.40 -13.07 10.82
N GLN A 301 -23.93 -13.66 11.89
CA GLN A 301 -23.17 -13.85 13.12
C GLN A 301 -21.90 -14.70 12.88
N GLY A 302 -20.78 -14.31 13.48
CA GLY A 302 -19.49 -15.01 13.34
C GLY A 302 -18.62 -14.56 12.17
N THR A 303 -19.00 -13.50 11.43
CA THR A 303 -18.19 -12.93 10.34
C THR A 303 -17.52 -11.62 10.74
N SER A 304 -16.57 -11.14 9.92
CA SER A 304 -15.92 -9.83 10.08
C SER A 304 -16.83 -8.64 9.75
N ALA A 305 -17.98 -8.88 9.14
CA ALA A 305 -18.94 -7.82 8.86
C ALA A 305 -19.44 -7.18 10.16
N PRO A 306 -19.56 -5.84 10.23
CA PRO A 306 -19.79 -5.13 11.50
C PRO A 306 -21.20 -5.34 12.09
N MET A 307 -22.11 -5.98 11.35
CA MET A 307 -23.48 -6.25 11.79
C MET A 307 -24.08 -7.44 11.04
N SER A 308 -24.96 -8.19 11.73
CA SER A 308 -25.82 -9.18 11.07
C SER A 308 -26.97 -8.47 10.32
N LEU A 309 -27.37 -9.01 9.17
CA LEU A 309 -28.49 -8.52 8.35
C LEU A 309 -29.50 -9.65 8.08
N VAL A 310 -29.68 -10.56 9.03
CA VAL A 310 -30.56 -11.73 8.89
C VAL A 310 -32.00 -11.38 9.24
N THR A 311 -32.22 -10.58 10.28
CA THR A 311 -33.56 -10.17 10.73
C THR A 311 -33.85 -8.70 10.50
N TYR A 312 -35.14 -8.32 10.55
CA TYR A 312 -35.57 -6.92 10.43
C TYR A 312 -35.01 -6.05 11.56
N GLU A 313 -35.00 -6.57 12.78
CA GLU A 313 -34.50 -5.89 13.97
C GLU A 313 -33.00 -5.61 13.86
N GLU A 314 -32.24 -6.52 13.28
CA GLU A 314 -30.81 -6.36 13.00
C GLU A 314 -30.56 -5.36 11.86
N VAL A 315 -31.41 -5.35 10.83
CA VAL A 315 -31.28 -4.49 9.65
C VAL A 315 -31.70 -3.05 9.93
N ARG A 316 -32.81 -2.86 10.67
CA ARG A 316 -33.45 -1.53 10.88
C ARG A 316 -32.52 -0.44 11.38
N PRO A 317 -31.62 -0.66 12.36
CA PRO A 317 -30.68 0.37 12.82
C PRO A 317 -29.73 0.84 11.73
N TRP A 318 -29.42 -0.03 10.77
CA TRP A 318 -28.45 0.19 9.71
C TRP A 318 -29.05 0.63 8.39
N ALA A 319 -30.36 0.74 8.32
CA ALA A 319 -31.11 0.97 7.07
C ALA A 319 -30.56 2.11 6.21
N ARG A 320 -30.20 3.24 6.82
CA ARG A 320 -29.59 4.38 6.10
C ARG A 320 -28.20 4.06 5.58
N ALA A 321 -27.37 3.43 6.42
CA ALA A 321 -26.02 3.04 6.02
C ALA A 321 -26.05 2.03 4.87
N ILE A 322 -26.95 1.06 4.92
CA ILE A 322 -27.12 0.05 3.87
C ILE A 322 -27.54 0.70 2.55
N GLN A 323 -28.56 1.58 2.55
CA GLN A 323 -28.95 2.32 1.36
C GLN A 323 -27.77 3.08 0.76
N GLN A 324 -27.01 3.77 1.61
CA GLN A 324 -25.86 4.54 1.17
C GLN A 324 -24.82 3.67 0.52
N ARG A 325 -24.46 2.53 1.15
CA ARG A 325 -23.45 1.59 0.66
C ARG A 325 -23.87 0.88 -0.63
N VAL A 326 -25.16 0.60 -0.79
CA VAL A 326 -25.70 -0.01 -2.02
C VAL A 326 -25.77 1.00 -3.17
N VAL A 327 -26.20 2.23 -2.91
CA VAL A 327 -26.24 3.30 -3.95
C VAL A 327 -24.83 3.69 -4.41
N SER A 328 -23.87 3.75 -3.48
CA SER A 328 -22.47 4.03 -3.81
C SER A 328 -21.74 2.82 -4.42
N ARG A 329 -22.44 1.66 -4.55
CA ARG A 329 -21.88 0.38 -5.00
C ARG A 329 -20.71 -0.12 -4.12
N GLU A 330 -20.64 0.28 -2.88
CA GLU A 330 -19.68 -0.25 -1.91
C GLU A 330 -20.13 -1.64 -1.39
N MET A 331 -21.43 -1.95 -1.53
CA MET A 331 -22.03 -3.25 -1.21
C MET A 331 -23.06 -3.66 -2.26
N PRO A 332 -23.11 -4.94 -2.65
CA PRO A 332 -22.13 -6.00 -2.37
C PRO A 332 -20.79 -5.75 -3.07
N PRO A 333 -19.66 -6.20 -2.48
CA PRO A 333 -18.29 -5.84 -2.92
C PRO A 333 -17.79 -6.62 -4.16
N TRP A 334 -18.69 -6.99 -5.07
CA TRP A 334 -18.37 -7.71 -6.31
C TRP A 334 -18.17 -6.71 -7.44
N HIS A 335 -16.96 -6.20 -7.56
CA HIS A 335 -16.65 -5.08 -8.46
C HIS A 335 -16.02 -5.50 -9.79
N LEU A 336 -16.19 -6.78 -10.18
CA LEU A 336 -15.74 -7.26 -11.46
C LEU A 336 -16.56 -6.63 -12.60
N ASP A 337 -15.91 -5.99 -13.57
CA ASP A 337 -16.57 -5.38 -14.72
C ASP A 337 -17.11 -6.46 -15.67
N LYS A 338 -18.42 -6.64 -15.66
CA LYS A 338 -19.12 -7.65 -16.48
C LYS A 338 -19.15 -7.31 -17.97
N THR A 339 -18.78 -6.11 -18.36
CA THR A 339 -18.74 -5.70 -19.77
C THR A 339 -17.45 -6.15 -20.46
N VAL A 340 -16.43 -6.54 -19.70
CA VAL A 340 -15.16 -7.04 -20.21
C VAL A 340 -15.30 -8.51 -20.58
N GLN A 341 -15.01 -8.82 -21.84
CA GLN A 341 -15.02 -10.20 -22.32
C GLN A 341 -13.91 -11.01 -21.63
N GLY A 342 -14.27 -12.10 -20.98
CA GLY A 342 -13.36 -12.94 -20.19
C GLY A 342 -13.54 -12.79 -18.68
N ASN A 343 -14.20 -11.75 -18.20
CA ASN A 343 -14.67 -11.69 -16.83
C ASN A 343 -15.76 -12.77 -16.60
N PRO A 344 -15.82 -13.42 -15.43
CA PRO A 344 -16.90 -14.34 -15.11
C PRO A 344 -18.25 -13.63 -15.23
N ALA A 345 -19.06 -14.01 -16.21
CA ALA A 345 -20.34 -13.34 -16.47
C ALA A 345 -21.40 -13.65 -15.42
N ASP A 346 -21.28 -14.80 -14.77
CA ASP A 346 -22.25 -15.28 -13.78
C ASP A 346 -21.70 -15.10 -12.37
N LEU A 347 -22.55 -14.52 -11.51
CA LEU A 347 -22.32 -14.63 -10.07
C LEU A 347 -22.27 -16.11 -9.71
N PRO A 348 -21.31 -16.55 -8.89
CA PRO A 348 -21.29 -17.91 -8.42
C PRO A 348 -22.64 -18.24 -7.77
N LYS A 349 -23.06 -19.51 -7.86
CA LYS A 349 -24.21 -20.00 -7.09
C LYS A 349 -24.07 -19.54 -5.65
N PRO A 350 -25.17 -19.29 -4.92
CA PRO A 350 -25.09 -18.93 -3.51
C PRO A 350 -24.13 -19.86 -2.79
N LEU A 351 -23.06 -19.30 -2.23
CA LEU A 351 -22.07 -20.08 -1.49
C LEU A 351 -22.78 -20.66 -0.26
N ILE A 352 -22.68 -21.97 -0.10
CA ILE A 352 -23.02 -22.62 1.18
C ILE A 352 -21.83 -22.36 2.09
N PHE A 353 -22.02 -21.46 3.06
CA PHE A 353 -20.97 -21.16 4.02
C PHE A 353 -20.88 -22.31 5.02
N PRO A 354 -19.68 -22.77 5.37
CA PRO A 354 -19.53 -23.70 6.46
C PRO A 354 -20.08 -23.05 7.75
N PRO A 355 -20.68 -23.84 8.66
CA PRO A 355 -21.04 -23.38 9.98
C PRO A 355 -19.89 -22.69 10.69
N GLU A 356 -20.21 -21.84 11.68
CA GLU A 356 -19.19 -21.12 12.47
C GLU A 356 -18.17 -22.14 13.05
N GLY A 357 -16.87 -21.87 12.79
CA GLY A 357 -15.76 -22.75 13.20
C GLY A 357 -15.34 -23.79 12.18
N GLU A 358 -16.15 -24.10 11.17
CA GLU A 358 -15.75 -25.02 10.10
C GLU A 358 -14.88 -24.35 9.04
N TRP A 359 -13.96 -25.12 8.43
CA TRP A 359 -13.07 -24.64 7.38
C TRP A 359 -13.76 -24.69 6.00
N PHE A 360 -13.60 -23.65 5.20
CA PHE A 360 -14.11 -23.60 3.83
C PHE A 360 -13.51 -24.71 2.95
N ILE A 361 -12.24 -25.07 3.22
CA ILE A 361 -11.54 -26.17 2.54
C ILE A 361 -11.95 -27.57 3.03
N GLY A 362 -12.94 -27.66 3.93
CA GLY A 362 -13.30 -28.88 4.65
C GLY A 362 -12.31 -29.23 5.76
N GLU A 363 -12.45 -30.38 6.44
CA GLU A 363 -11.55 -30.73 7.56
C GLU A 363 -10.09 -30.77 7.08
N PRO A 364 -9.19 -29.94 7.65
CA PRO A 364 -7.80 -29.88 7.23
C PRO A 364 -6.98 -31.10 7.69
N ASP A 365 -5.97 -31.45 6.90
CA ASP A 365 -4.98 -32.47 7.28
C ASP A 365 -3.90 -31.94 8.24
N LEU A 366 -3.66 -30.62 8.22
CA LEU A 366 -2.68 -29.94 9.08
C LEU A 366 -3.16 -28.52 9.39
N LYS A 367 -3.06 -28.14 10.67
CA LYS A 367 -3.27 -26.75 11.15
C LYS A 367 -1.98 -26.26 11.76
N VAL A 368 -1.53 -25.07 11.37
CA VAL A 368 -0.34 -24.41 11.89
C VAL A 368 -0.73 -23.03 12.41
N THR A 369 -0.53 -22.80 13.68
CA THR A 369 -0.94 -21.57 14.38
C THR A 369 0.28 -20.78 14.80
N THR A 370 0.20 -19.46 14.79
CA THR A 370 1.26 -18.56 15.28
C THR A 370 1.69 -18.94 16.69
N ASP A 371 2.95 -18.75 17.00
CA ASP A 371 3.61 -19.26 18.22
C ASP A 371 3.08 -18.61 19.52
N HIS A 372 2.57 -17.35 19.45
CA HIS A 372 2.01 -16.64 20.59
C HIS A 372 0.76 -15.84 20.23
N ASP A 373 0.01 -15.42 21.26
CA ASP A 373 -1.12 -14.52 21.12
C ASP A 373 -0.62 -13.10 20.91
N PHE A 374 -1.27 -12.37 20.00
CA PHE A 374 -1.06 -10.94 19.85
C PHE A 374 -2.17 -10.16 20.54
N THR A 375 -1.79 -9.13 21.29
CA THR A 375 -2.75 -8.20 21.92
C THR A 375 -2.78 -6.90 21.15
N MET A 376 -3.94 -6.61 20.54
CA MET A 376 -4.22 -5.31 19.95
C MET A 376 -4.91 -4.41 20.98
N TYR A 377 -4.31 -3.26 21.24
CA TYR A 377 -4.85 -2.30 22.20
C TYR A 377 -6.15 -1.66 21.69
N ALA A 378 -6.95 -1.13 22.64
CA ALA A 378 -8.24 -0.51 22.33
C ALA A 378 -8.14 0.64 21.31
N ASN A 379 -7.07 1.42 21.40
CA ASN A 379 -6.78 2.57 20.54
C ASN A 379 -5.30 2.56 20.20
N GLY A 380 -4.95 3.08 19.03
CA GLY A 380 -3.58 3.14 18.56
C GLY A 380 -3.52 3.09 17.03
N PRO A 381 -2.31 3.18 16.47
CA PRO A 381 -2.10 3.05 15.03
C PRO A 381 -2.33 1.62 14.55
N ASP A 382 -2.43 1.45 13.24
CA ASP A 382 -2.33 0.15 12.61
C ASP A 382 -0.95 -0.47 12.88
N TRP A 383 -0.92 -1.79 13.07
CA TRP A 383 0.30 -2.52 13.37
C TRP A 383 0.60 -3.56 12.30
N TRP A 384 1.83 -3.57 11.82
CA TRP A 384 2.39 -4.63 10.97
C TRP A 384 3.45 -5.39 11.75
N ILE A 385 3.22 -6.66 11.95
CA ILE A 385 4.15 -7.53 12.66
C ILE A 385 4.34 -8.86 11.95
N ASP A 386 5.54 -9.39 12.02
CA ASP A 386 5.83 -10.76 11.64
C ASP A 386 5.64 -11.69 12.83
N GLN A 387 4.81 -12.72 12.66
CA GLN A 387 4.71 -13.86 13.57
C GLN A 387 5.19 -15.12 12.86
N PHE A 388 5.67 -16.11 13.62
CA PHE A 388 6.26 -17.31 13.05
C PHE A 388 5.57 -18.56 13.57
N ALA A 389 5.70 -19.67 12.82
CA ALA A 389 5.29 -21.00 13.26
C ALA A 389 6.06 -22.10 12.51
N GLU A 390 6.35 -23.19 13.23
CA GLU A 390 6.99 -24.38 12.68
C GLU A 390 5.96 -25.33 12.04
N VAL A 391 6.19 -25.76 10.83
CA VAL A 391 5.26 -26.67 10.13
C VAL A 391 5.38 -28.12 10.61
N ARG A 392 6.54 -28.54 11.10
CA ARG A 392 6.84 -29.90 11.61
C ARG A 392 6.53 -31.06 10.64
N LEU A 393 6.65 -30.80 9.32
CA LEU A 393 6.59 -31.86 8.31
C LEU A 393 7.94 -32.60 8.24
N THR A 394 7.88 -33.92 8.19
CA THR A 394 9.06 -34.81 8.04
C THR A 394 9.34 -35.20 6.59
N GLU A 395 8.42 -34.89 5.68
CA GLU A 395 8.51 -35.13 4.24
C GLU A 395 7.79 -34.02 3.48
N ASP A 396 8.18 -33.80 2.23
CA ASP A 396 7.52 -32.85 1.34
C ASP A 396 6.07 -33.26 1.09
N ARG A 397 5.16 -32.28 1.09
CA ARG A 397 3.73 -32.51 0.88
C ARG A 397 3.18 -31.55 -0.18
N TRP A 398 2.30 -32.06 -1.01
CA TRP A 398 1.58 -31.26 -2.00
C TRP A 398 0.27 -30.74 -1.42
N ILE A 399 0.15 -29.42 -1.30
CA ILE A 399 -1.05 -28.72 -0.87
C ILE A 399 -2.08 -28.78 -2.00
N LYS A 400 -3.30 -29.23 -1.68
CA LYS A 400 -4.47 -29.22 -2.56
C LYS A 400 -5.37 -28.00 -2.29
N ALA A 401 -5.44 -27.60 -1.02
CA ALA A 401 -6.18 -26.41 -0.59
C ALA A 401 -5.55 -25.85 0.68
N MET A 402 -5.75 -24.56 0.93
CA MET A 402 -5.30 -23.89 2.14
C MET A 402 -6.21 -22.72 2.50
N GLU A 403 -6.29 -22.42 3.80
CA GLU A 403 -7.11 -21.35 4.32
C GLU A 403 -6.47 -20.76 5.57
N ILE A 404 -6.50 -19.43 5.71
CA ILE A 404 -6.07 -18.73 6.91
C ILE A 404 -7.30 -18.26 7.68
N LYS A 405 -7.30 -18.50 9.00
CA LYS A 405 -8.31 -17.98 9.93
C LYS A 405 -7.66 -17.31 11.11
N PRO A 406 -7.82 -15.97 11.26
CA PRO A 406 -7.60 -15.32 12.54
C PRO A 406 -8.63 -15.81 13.57
N SER A 407 -8.22 -15.98 14.83
CA SER A 407 -9.16 -16.27 15.92
C SER A 407 -10.08 -15.08 16.22
N ASN A 408 -9.63 -13.87 15.86
CA ASN A 408 -10.40 -12.65 15.98
C ASN A 408 -10.30 -11.81 14.68
N PRO A 409 -11.17 -12.06 13.70
CA PRO A 409 -11.14 -11.36 12.42
C PRO A 409 -11.51 -9.88 12.51
N LYS A 410 -12.00 -9.41 13.67
CA LYS A 410 -12.35 -7.98 13.86
C LYS A 410 -11.15 -7.07 13.89
N VAL A 411 -9.98 -7.58 14.26
CA VAL A 411 -8.74 -6.80 14.40
C VAL A 411 -7.67 -7.14 13.38
N VAL A 412 -7.93 -8.09 12.47
CA VAL A 412 -7.00 -8.48 11.42
C VAL A 412 -7.52 -8.00 10.08
N HIS A 413 -6.83 -7.01 9.47
CA HIS A 413 -7.17 -6.53 8.14
C HIS A 413 -6.72 -7.51 7.06
N HIS A 414 -5.46 -7.93 7.11
CA HIS A 414 -4.93 -9.02 6.29
C HIS A 414 -3.81 -9.77 7.01
N ALA A 415 -3.55 -10.99 6.52
CA ALA A 415 -2.42 -11.83 6.93
C ALA A 415 -1.82 -12.49 5.70
N VAL A 416 -0.57 -12.18 5.41
CA VAL A 416 0.16 -12.79 4.28
C VAL A 416 1.10 -13.85 4.81
N VAL A 417 0.94 -15.11 4.40
CA VAL A 417 1.75 -16.22 4.89
C VAL A 417 2.77 -16.64 3.85
N TYR A 418 4.02 -16.69 4.26
CA TYR A 418 5.16 -17.10 3.45
C TYR A 418 5.76 -18.40 3.98
N ALA A 419 6.10 -19.30 3.07
CA ALA A 419 6.93 -20.47 3.37
C ALA A 419 8.40 -20.06 3.30
N MET A 420 9.08 -20.09 4.44
CA MET A 420 10.52 -19.84 4.52
C MET A 420 11.28 -21.11 4.16
N GLU A 421 12.38 -20.96 3.41
CA GLU A 421 13.23 -22.13 3.13
C GLU A 421 13.77 -22.74 4.45
N PRO A 422 13.91 -24.07 4.53
CA PRO A 422 14.27 -24.75 5.79
C PRO A 422 15.60 -24.29 6.41
N ASP A 423 16.52 -23.80 5.57
CA ASP A 423 17.85 -23.34 5.94
C ASP A 423 17.99 -21.80 5.93
N ALA A 424 16.88 -21.09 5.77
CA ALA A 424 16.91 -19.62 5.79
C ALA A 424 17.37 -19.11 7.15
N PRO A 425 18.40 -18.22 7.22
CA PRO A 425 18.87 -17.64 8.47
C PRO A 425 17.74 -16.94 9.24
N GLU A 426 17.74 -17.08 10.56
CA GLU A 426 16.82 -16.33 11.41
C GLU A 426 17.02 -14.83 11.23
N GLY A 427 15.93 -14.06 11.12
CA GLY A 427 16.01 -12.62 10.89
C GLY A 427 16.29 -12.20 9.42
N THR A 428 16.26 -13.14 8.46
CA THR A 428 16.38 -12.79 7.04
C THR A 428 15.07 -12.13 6.57
N PRO A 429 15.08 -10.84 6.19
CA PRO A 429 13.87 -10.19 5.71
C PRO A 429 13.36 -10.84 4.44
N ALA A 430 12.06 -11.11 4.38
CA ALA A 430 11.27 -11.31 3.16
C ALA A 430 11.67 -12.41 2.17
N SER A 431 12.54 -13.38 2.52
CA SER A 431 12.94 -14.47 1.61
C SER A 431 12.05 -15.71 1.81
N GLY A 432 10.76 -15.61 1.53
CA GLY A 432 9.85 -16.76 1.56
C GLY A 432 9.02 -16.83 0.29
N VAL A 433 8.54 -18.02 -0.05
CA VAL A 433 7.57 -18.21 -1.12
C VAL A 433 6.18 -17.89 -0.58
N LEU A 434 5.49 -16.93 -1.19
CA LEU A 434 4.11 -16.62 -0.82
C LEU A 434 3.24 -17.87 -0.92
N LEU A 435 2.60 -18.25 0.18
CA LEU A 435 1.61 -19.32 0.19
C LEU A 435 0.20 -18.77 -0.01
N HIS A 436 -0.25 -17.91 0.87
CA HIS A 436 -1.63 -17.46 0.92
C HIS A 436 -1.73 -16.09 1.57
N GLU A 437 -2.71 -15.32 1.16
CA GLU A 437 -3.14 -14.10 1.85
C GLU A 437 -4.56 -14.28 2.36
N TYR A 438 -4.77 -14.04 3.63
CA TYR A 438 -6.08 -13.74 4.21
C TYR A 438 -6.33 -12.24 4.07
N ALA A 439 -7.49 -11.89 3.58
CA ALA A 439 -8.01 -10.53 3.65
C ALA A 439 -9.52 -10.63 3.87
N VAL A 440 -10.14 -9.54 4.34
CA VAL A 440 -11.59 -9.50 4.55
C VAL A 440 -12.30 -9.80 3.21
N GLY A 441 -13.20 -10.78 3.21
CA GLY A 441 -13.93 -11.23 2.03
C GLY A 441 -13.25 -12.33 1.22
N LYS A 442 -12.02 -12.73 1.54
CA LYS A 442 -11.36 -13.87 0.94
C LYS A 442 -11.49 -15.12 1.83
N TYR A 443 -11.88 -16.22 1.22
CA TYR A 443 -11.88 -17.58 1.81
C TYR A 443 -10.61 -18.34 1.44
N GLY A 444 -10.60 -19.66 1.71
CA GLY A 444 -9.50 -20.52 1.35
C GLY A 444 -9.28 -20.64 -0.16
N ASP A 445 -8.04 -20.87 -0.58
CA ASP A 445 -7.70 -21.25 -1.94
C ASP A 445 -7.86 -22.78 -2.11
N ILE A 446 -8.74 -23.20 -3.00
CA ILE A 446 -8.89 -24.58 -3.46
C ILE A 446 -8.35 -24.63 -4.89
N PHE A 447 -7.25 -25.36 -5.10
CA PHE A 447 -6.64 -25.43 -6.42
C PHE A 447 -7.45 -26.32 -7.36
N GLY A 448 -7.38 -26.03 -8.67
CA GLY A 448 -8.04 -26.79 -9.72
C GLY A 448 -7.60 -28.27 -9.76
N GLU A 449 -8.26 -29.05 -10.58
CA GLU A 449 -7.98 -30.48 -10.70
C GLU A 449 -6.51 -30.75 -11.04
N SER A 450 -5.91 -31.70 -10.34
CA SER A 450 -4.49 -32.08 -10.49
C SER A 450 -3.51 -30.89 -10.35
N THR A 451 -3.89 -29.82 -9.66
CA THR A 451 -3.06 -28.66 -9.38
C THR A 451 -2.73 -28.59 -7.88
N GLY A 452 -1.48 -28.30 -7.54
CA GLY A 452 -1.05 -28.19 -6.15
C GLY A 452 0.14 -27.28 -5.97
N ARG A 453 0.47 -27.01 -4.72
CA ARG A 453 1.65 -26.25 -4.30
C ARG A 453 2.52 -27.10 -3.39
N LEU A 454 3.82 -27.13 -3.63
CA LEU A 454 4.74 -27.88 -2.81
C LEU A 454 5.02 -27.15 -1.49
N LEU A 455 4.91 -27.88 -0.38
CA LEU A 455 5.36 -27.45 0.95
C LEU A 455 6.47 -28.40 1.39
N LYS A 456 7.70 -27.88 1.51
CA LYS A 456 8.89 -28.66 1.84
C LYS A 456 8.91 -29.08 3.32
N ALA A 457 9.52 -30.20 3.61
CA ALA A 457 9.83 -30.60 4.97
C ALA A 457 10.76 -29.55 5.63
N GLY A 458 10.58 -29.32 6.93
CA GLY A 458 11.36 -28.34 7.69
C GLY A 458 11.04 -26.87 7.42
N THR A 459 10.03 -26.59 6.57
CA THR A 459 9.56 -25.22 6.33
C THR A 459 9.10 -24.55 7.63
N ARG A 460 9.52 -23.32 7.84
CA ARG A 460 8.92 -22.38 8.80
C ARG A 460 7.94 -21.46 8.07
N LEU A 461 6.90 -21.03 8.75
CA LEU A 461 5.96 -20.06 8.22
C LEU A 461 6.22 -18.69 8.85
N ARG A 462 6.22 -17.66 8.02
CA ARG A 462 6.16 -16.27 8.44
C ARG A 462 4.77 -15.74 8.10
N PHE A 463 4.10 -15.20 9.10
CA PHE A 463 2.82 -14.52 9.01
C PHE A 463 3.09 -13.02 9.08
N ASP A 464 2.95 -12.33 7.97
CA ASP A 464 3.00 -10.87 7.88
C ASP A 464 1.58 -10.36 8.18
N MET A 465 1.40 -9.84 9.39
CA MET A 465 0.10 -9.53 9.98
C MET A 465 -0.15 -8.04 10.01
N HIS A 466 -1.31 -7.61 9.50
CA HIS A 466 -1.80 -6.24 9.63
C HIS A 466 -2.98 -6.19 10.60
N TYR A 467 -2.77 -5.51 11.73
CA TYR A 467 -3.75 -5.33 12.80
C TYR A 467 -4.23 -3.89 12.88
N PHE A 468 -5.48 -3.69 13.32
CA PHE A 468 -6.05 -2.36 13.56
C PHE A 468 -6.90 -2.34 14.83
N ALA A 469 -6.97 -1.15 15.49
CA ALA A 469 -7.68 -0.95 16.75
C ALA A 469 -9.20 -0.82 16.51
N VAL A 470 -10.00 -1.40 17.43
CA VAL A 470 -11.47 -1.43 17.32
C VAL A 470 -12.18 -0.82 18.54
N GLY A 471 -11.50 0.01 19.34
CA GLY A 471 -12.06 0.70 20.50
C GLY A 471 -12.10 -0.13 21.79
N SER A 472 -11.63 -1.38 21.75
CA SER A 472 -11.45 -2.25 22.92
C SER A 472 -10.23 -3.14 22.72
N GLU A 473 -9.55 -3.48 23.81
CA GLU A 473 -8.43 -4.42 23.77
C GLU A 473 -8.91 -5.78 23.25
N GLN A 474 -8.17 -6.36 22.32
CA GLN A 474 -8.48 -7.61 21.65
C GLN A 474 -7.25 -8.51 21.57
N HIS A 475 -7.50 -9.82 21.58
CA HIS A 475 -6.47 -10.83 21.39
C HIS A 475 -6.70 -11.56 20.07
N ASN A 476 -5.62 -11.94 19.41
CA ASN A 476 -5.69 -12.73 18.19
C ASN A 476 -4.58 -13.74 18.10
N ARG A 477 -4.91 -14.90 17.58
CA ARG A 477 -4.00 -15.94 17.15
C ARG A 477 -4.42 -16.40 15.75
N THR A 478 -3.49 -16.46 14.80
CA THR A 478 -3.84 -16.79 13.42
C THR A 478 -3.39 -18.19 13.07
N THR A 479 -4.28 -18.94 12.43
CA THR A 479 -4.02 -20.31 11.99
C THR A 479 -4.10 -20.39 10.48
N ILE A 480 -3.11 -21.03 9.83
CA ILE A 480 -3.25 -21.53 8.47
C ILE A 480 -3.53 -23.02 8.49
N ALA A 481 -4.47 -23.44 7.69
CA ALA A 481 -4.88 -24.85 7.53
C ALA A 481 -4.56 -25.33 6.13
N PHE A 482 -4.13 -26.58 6.02
CA PHE A 482 -3.75 -27.22 4.76
C PHE A 482 -4.56 -28.49 4.53
N LYS A 483 -4.96 -28.67 3.29
CA LYS A 483 -5.43 -29.94 2.74
C LYS A 483 -4.39 -30.44 1.75
N PHE A 484 -3.94 -31.68 1.93
CA PHE A 484 -2.87 -32.25 1.11
C PHE A 484 -3.41 -33.26 0.09
N TYR A 485 -2.64 -33.48 -0.96
CA TYR A 485 -2.75 -34.68 -1.73
C TYR A 485 -2.34 -35.92 -0.88
N PRO A 486 -2.86 -37.13 -1.17
CA PRO A 486 -2.37 -38.33 -0.51
C PRO A 486 -0.84 -38.47 -0.62
N LYS A 487 -0.20 -39.10 0.36
CA LYS A 487 1.26 -39.34 0.33
C LYS A 487 1.65 -40.07 -0.96
N GLY A 488 2.76 -39.67 -1.55
CA GLY A 488 3.27 -40.20 -2.80
C GLY A 488 2.55 -39.74 -4.06
N VAL A 489 1.47 -38.97 -3.93
CA VAL A 489 0.78 -38.37 -5.09
C VAL A 489 1.36 -37.01 -5.40
N THR A 490 1.91 -36.87 -6.62
CA THR A 490 2.36 -35.59 -7.17
C THR A 490 1.29 -35.07 -8.14
N PRO A 491 0.75 -33.88 -7.93
CA PRO A 491 -0.19 -33.27 -8.88
C PRO A 491 0.51 -32.98 -10.21
N ARG A 492 -0.24 -32.97 -11.28
CA ARG A 492 0.28 -32.70 -12.64
C ARG A 492 0.81 -31.29 -12.77
N TYR A 493 0.23 -30.34 -12.07
CA TYR A 493 0.51 -28.91 -12.17
C TYR A 493 0.95 -28.34 -10.83
N GLU A 494 2.05 -27.59 -10.84
CA GLU A 494 2.46 -26.74 -9.72
C GLU A 494 1.96 -25.31 -9.93
N VAL A 495 1.15 -24.81 -8.99
CA VAL A 495 0.71 -23.41 -8.98
C VAL A 495 1.66 -22.55 -8.15
N ARG A 496 1.99 -21.38 -8.64
CA ARG A 496 2.80 -20.37 -7.96
C ARG A 496 2.04 -19.04 -7.89
N SER A 497 2.20 -18.32 -6.80
CA SER A 497 1.71 -16.94 -6.71
C SER A 497 2.79 -15.99 -7.22
N LEU A 498 2.42 -15.19 -8.21
CA LEU A 498 3.28 -14.21 -8.86
C LEU A 498 2.82 -12.81 -8.46
N PRO A 499 3.61 -12.04 -7.70
CA PRO A 499 3.33 -10.63 -7.48
C PRO A 499 3.76 -9.82 -8.71
N ILE A 500 2.85 -9.02 -9.26
CA ILE A 500 3.17 -7.98 -10.24
C ILE A 500 2.97 -6.65 -9.55
N ARG A 501 3.98 -5.79 -9.56
CA ARG A 501 3.99 -4.48 -8.93
C ARG A 501 4.29 -3.42 -9.98
N ASN A 502 3.98 -2.15 -9.68
CA ASN A 502 4.53 -1.05 -10.45
C ASN A 502 6.08 -1.08 -10.35
N VAL A 503 6.76 -0.65 -11.38
CA VAL A 503 8.23 -0.72 -11.44
C VAL A 503 8.79 0.68 -11.74
N PRO A 504 9.69 1.15 -10.88
CA PRO A 504 10.00 0.68 -9.52
C PRO A 504 8.87 0.95 -8.53
N ASN A 505 8.78 0.19 -7.44
CA ASN A 505 7.72 0.33 -6.42
C ASN A 505 7.68 1.72 -5.77
N ASP A 506 8.82 2.36 -5.63
CA ASP A 506 9.00 3.67 -5.02
C ASP A 506 8.54 4.85 -5.91
N GLU A 507 8.06 4.56 -7.12
CA GLU A 507 7.57 5.56 -8.08
C GLU A 507 6.06 5.69 -8.13
N LEU A 508 5.33 5.17 -7.14
CA LEU A 508 3.92 5.47 -7.04
C LEU A 508 3.75 6.94 -6.62
N GLU A 509 3.23 7.74 -7.54
CA GLU A 509 2.94 9.14 -7.31
C GLU A 509 1.47 9.43 -7.58
N VAL A 510 0.72 9.73 -6.54
CA VAL A 510 -0.69 10.09 -6.62
C VAL A 510 -0.87 11.54 -6.17
N PRO A 511 -0.90 12.51 -7.13
CA PRO A 511 -1.02 13.92 -6.83
C PRO A 511 -2.33 14.27 -6.11
N PRO A 512 -2.36 15.42 -5.38
CA PRO A 512 -3.59 15.93 -4.80
C PRO A 512 -4.70 16.13 -5.84
N ASN A 513 -5.94 15.85 -5.41
CA ASN A 513 -7.16 16.12 -6.19
C ASN A 513 -7.14 15.54 -7.62
N SER A 514 -6.46 14.43 -7.82
CA SER A 514 -6.28 13.81 -9.14
C SER A 514 -6.71 12.35 -9.18
N VAL A 515 -7.00 11.88 -10.39
CA VAL A 515 -7.13 10.46 -10.72
C VAL A 515 -5.92 10.07 -11.55
N VAL A 516 -5.16 9.08 -11.08
CA VAL A 516 -3.89 8.67 -11.70
C VAL A 516 -3.96 7.24 -12.16
N ARG A 517 -3.42 6.99 -13.36
CA ARG A 517 -3.12 5.66 -13.85
C ARG A 517 -1.65 5.33 -13.58
N THR A 518 -1.40 4.14 -13.07
CA THR A 518 -0.07 3.57 -12.88
C THR A 518 -0.02 2.17 -13.46
N ASP A 519 1.10 1.80 -14.07
CA ASP A 519 1.26 0.57 -14.81
C ASP A 519 2.34 -0.33 -14.16
N GLY A 520 2.16 -1.65 -14.26
CA GLY A 520 3.13 -2.64 -13.84
C GLY A 520 3.22 -3.77 -14.87
N TYR A 521 4.40 -4.40 -15.00
CA TYR A 521 4.65 -5.38 -16.06
C TYR A 521 5.38 -6.61 -15.53
N TYR A 522 5.02 -7.75 -16.09
CA TYR A 522 5.78 -8.99 -15.89
C TYR A 522 5.81 -9.82 -17.18
N ARG A 523 7.01 -10.21 -17.61
CA ARG A 523 7.18 -11.07 -18.79
C ARG A 523 7.18 -12.53 -18.38
N LEU A 524 6.25 -13.31 -18.93
CA LEU A 524 6.19 -14.75 -18.69
C LEU A 524 7.41 -15.45 -19.32
N PRO A 525 8.25 -16.14 -18.53
CA PRO A 525 9.45 -16.81 -19.06
C PRO A 525 9.13 -18.12 -19.80
N ARG A 526 7.94 -18.68 -19.58
CA ARG A 526 7.48 -19.96 -20.15
C ARG A 526 5.99 -19.84 -20.49
N ASN A 527 5.47 -20.80 -21.27
CA ASN A 527 4.04 -20.97 -21.44
C ASN A 527 3.36 -21.10 -20.08
N ALA A 528 2.17 -20.51 -19.93
CA ALA A 528 1.50 -20.46 -18.66
C ALA A 528 -0.03 -20.56 -18.77
N ARG A 529 -0.64 -21.08 -17.71
CA ARG A 529 -2.06 -20.95 -17.41
C ARG A 529 -2.21 -19.99 -16.23
N ILE A 530 -3.12 -19.04 -16.34
CA ILE A 530 -3.42 -18.11 -15.26
C ILE A 530 -4.66 -18.61 -14.55
N ASP A 531 -4.53 -18.93 -13.25
CA ASP A 531 -5.61 -19.55 -12.48
C ASP A 531 -6.39 -18.57 -11.62
N ALA A 532 -5.76 -17.45 -11.20
CA ALA A 532 -6.44 -16.43 -10.41
C ALA A 532 -5.83 -15.04 -10.57
N PHE A 533 -6.64 -14.04 -10.25
CA PHE A 533 -6.31 -12.60 -10.24
C PHE A 533 -6.82 -11.99 -8.94
N GLN A 534 -5.93 -11.44 -8.13
CA GLN A 534 -6.26 -10.78 -6.87
C GLN A 534 -5.63 -9.38 -6.83
N PRO A 535 -6.42 -8.31 -7.07
CA PRO A 535 -5.95 -6.94 -6.99
C PRO A 535 -5.69 -6.52 -5.55
N HIS A 536 -4.64 -5.70 -5.35
CA HIS A 536 -4.28 -5.12 -4.06
C HIS A 536 -3.87 -3.67 -4.23
N MET A 537 -4.61 -2.78 -3.58
CA MET A 537 -4.39 -1.32 -3.48
C MET A 537 -4.87 -0.87 -2.10
N HIS A 538 -4.54 0.36 -1.67
CA HIS A 538 -5.04 0.92 -0.43
C HIS A 538 -6.26 1.83 -0.63
N MET A 539 -6.45 2.83 0.27
CA MET A 539 -7.68 3.64 0.35
C MET A 539 -7.98 4.46 -0.90
N ARG A 540 -7.00 4.73 -1.75
CA ARG A 540 -7.21 5.48 -3.01
C ARG A 540 -7.36 4.57 -4.23
N GLY A 541 -7.23 3.25 -4.05
CA GLY A 541 -7.49 2.28 -5.09
C GLY A 541 -8.92 2.43 -5.64
N ARG A 542 -9.04 2.53 -6.98
CA ARG A 542 -10.33 2.68 -7.67
C ARG A 542 -10.61 1.56 -8.64
N ALA A 543 -9.62 1.17 -9.44
CA ALA A 543 -9.78 0.14 -10.46
C ALA A 543 -8.46 -0.56 -10.75
N MET A 544 -8.53 -1.83 -11.16
CA MET A 544 -7.37 -2.57 -11.63
C MET A 544 -7.73 -3.48 -12.80
N THR A 545 -6.91 -3.45 -13.85
CA THR A 545 -7.04 -4.30 -15.02
C THR A 545 -5.77 -5.11 -15.22
N LEU A 546 -5.90 -6.39 -15.54
CA LEU A 546 -4.82 -7.25 -15.99
C LEU A 546 -5.00 -7.57 -17.47
N GLU A 547 -4.02 -7.23 -18.27
CA GLU A 547 -3.96 -7.52 -19.71
C GLU A 547 -2.84 -8.50 -20.02
N ALA A 548 -3.00 -9.24 -21.13
CA ALA A 548 -1.93 -10.01 -21.77
C ALA A 548 -1.58 -9.40 -23.13
N ILE A 549 -0.32 -9.05 -23.31
CA ILE A 549 0.25 -8.65 -24.61
C ILE A 549 1.10 -9.81 -25.09
N GLU A 550 0.59 -10.58 -26.03
CA GLU A 550 1.20 -11.80 -26.56
C GLU A 550 2.35 -11.46 -27.55
N PRO A 551 3.33 -12.36 -27.76
CA PRO A 551 4.39 -12.16 -28.76
C PRO A 551 3.87 -11.94 -30.18
N SER A 552 2.64 -12.34 -30.46
CA SER A 552 1.91 -12.07 -31.72
C SER A 552 1.41 -10.64 -31.85
N ASN A 553 1.70 -9.75 -30.89
CA ASN A 553 1.13 -8.40 -30.74
C ASN A 553 -0.39 -8.39 -30.47
N ARG A 554 -0.98 -9.52 -30.13
CA ARG A 554 -2.36 -9.59 -29.69
C ARG A 554 -2.45 -9.14 -28.24
N THR A 555 -3.25 -8.10 -27.98
CA THR A 555 -3.60 -7.67 -26.62
C THR A 555 -5.00 -8.16 -26.28
N ARG A 556 -5.17 -8.66 -25.06
CA ARG A 556 -6.48 -9.01 -24.51
C ARG A 556 -6.55 -8.75 -23.03
N ILE A 557 -7.67 -8.23 -22.56
CA ILE A 557 -7.95 -8.07 -21.15
C ILE A 557 -8.23 -9.48 -20.57
N LEU A 558 -7.57 -9.82 -19.49
CA LEU A 558 -7.78 -11.07 -18.76
C LEU A 558 -8.83 -10.88 -17.66
N SER A 559 -8.68 -9.84 -16.85
CA SER A 559 -9.63 -9.45 -15.81
C SER A 559 -9.60 -7.95 -15.57
N SER A 560 -10.72 -7.39 -15.16
CA SER A 560 -10.82 -5.99 -14.79
C SER A 560 -11.78 -5.80 -13.61
N VAL A 561 -11.37 -5.04 -12.62
CA VAL A 561 -12.16 -4.57 -11.48
C VAL A 561 -12.29 -3.07 -11.64
N ASP A 562 -13.51 -2.57 -11.84
CA ASP A 562 -13.78 -1.15 -12.11
C ASP A 562 -14.15 -0.34 -10.86
N HIS A 563 -14.46 -1.02 -9.74
CA HIS A 563 -14.78 -0.44 -8.45
C HIS A 563 -14.04 -1.21 -7.36
N PHE A 564 -12.71 -1.02 -7.28
CA PHE A 564 -11.92 -1.62 -6.20
C PHE A 564 -12.35 -1.05 -4.85
N ASP A 565 -12.42 -1.89 -3.83
CA ASP A 565 -12.72 -1.50 -2.47
C ASP A 565 -11.66 -2.04 -1.51
N PHE A 566 -10.94 -1.15 -0.84
CA PHE A 566 -9.87 -1.48 0.10
C PHE A 566 -10.27 -2.48 1.21
N ASN A 567 -11.54 -2.49 1.63
CA ASN A 567 -11.99 -3.43 2.66
C ASN A 567 -12.23 -4.86 2.11
N TRP A 568 -12.12 -5.08 0.80
CA TRP A 568 -12.48 -6.34 0.15
C TRP A 568 -11.44 -6.77 -0.89
N HIS A 569 -10.40 -7.46 -0.44
CA HIS A 569 -9.35 -7.97 -1.31
C HIS A 569 -9.75 -9.34 -1.89
N ILE A 570 -10.65 -9.32 -2.86
CA ILE A 570 -11.23 -10.53 -3.43
C ILE A 570 -10.24 -11.20 -4.39
N ASN A 571 -10.09 -12.53 -4.25
CA ASN A 571 -9.38 -13.36 -5.21
C ASN A 571 -10.37 -13.90 -6.25
N TYR A 572 -10.21 -13.50 -7.51
CA TYR A 572 -11.03 -13.94 -8.65
C TYR A 572 -10.37 -15.15 -9.29
N VAL A 573 -10.99 -16.34 -9.12
CA VAL A 573 -10.48 -17.60 -9.63
C VAL A 573 -11.17 -17.93 -10.96
N TYR A 574 -10.38 -18.22 -11.99
CA TYR A 574 -10.92 -18.67 -13.27
C TYR A 574 -11.44 -20.11 -13.18
N ALA A 575 -12.54 -20.42 -13.86
CA ALA A 575 -12.94 -21.78 -14.09
C ALA A 575 -11.86 -22.51 -14.94
N ASP A 576 -11.65 -23.80 -14.70
CA ASP A 576 -10.56 -24.58 -15.31
C ASP A 576 -10.55 -24.52 -16.85
N ASP A 577 -11.72 -24.46 -17.47
CA ASP A 577 -11.89 -24.34 -18.92
C ASP A 577 -11.77 -22.90 -19.46
N ALA A 578 -11.90 -21.89 -18.59
CA ALA A 578 -11.78 -20.47 -18.91
C ALA A 578 -10.43 -19.85 -18.58
N ALA A 579 -9.63 -20.51 -17.69
CA ALA A 579 -8.34 -20.00 -17.23
C ALA A 579 -7.40 -19.65 -18.40
N PRO A 580 -6.91 -18.40 -18.55
CA PRO A 580 -6.14 -17.96 -19.71
C PRO A 580 -4.89 -18.84 -19.97
N LEU A 581 -4.74 -19.32 -21.21
CA LEU A 581 -3.52 -19.97 -21.71
C LEU A 581 -2.71 -18.93 -22.49
N LEU A 582 -1.46 -18.71 -22.06
CA LEU A 582 -0.58 -17.66 -22.57
C LEU A 582 0.76 -18.25 -23.01
N PRO A 583 1.25 -17.93 -24.22
CA PRO A 583 2.55 -18.41 -24.67
C PRO A 583 3.70 -17.74 -23.93
N ALA A 584 4.86 -18.40 -23.90
CA ALA A 584 6.11 -17.83 -23.41
C ALA A 584 6.39 -16.47 -24.06
N GLY A 585 6.96 -15.54 -23.29
CA GLY A 585 7.25 -14.19 -23.77
C GLY A 585 6.07 -13.22 -23.70
N THR A 586 4.84 -13.69 -23.36
CA THR A 586 3.70 -12.80 -23.11
C THR A 586 4.04 -11.83 -21.99
N LEU A 587 3.73 -10.55 -22.19
CA LEU A 587 3.82 -9.51 -21.18
C LEU A 587 2.47 -9.41 -20.46
N LEU A 588 2.46 -9.72 -19.18
CA LEU A 588 1.34 -9.39 -18.29
C LEU A 588 1.47 -7.91 -17.94
N HIS A 589 0.42 -7.15 -18.23
CA HIS A 589 0.36 -5.71 -18.00
C HIS A 589 -0.75 -5.42 -17.00
N MET A 590 -0.35 -4.94 -15.82
CA MET A 590 -1.25 -4.48 -14.77
C MET A 590 -1.46 -2.98 -14.93
N ILE A 591 -2.71 -2.55 -14.92
CA ILE A 591 -3.11 -1.14 -14.98
C ILE A 591 -3.89 -0.85 -13.70
N GLY A 592 -3.36 0.00 -12.84
CA GLY A 592 -4.04 0.49 -11.65
C GLY A 592 -4.54 1.92 -11.81
N VAL A 593 -5.66 2.24 -11.20
CA VAL A 593 -6.22 3.60 -11.15
C VAL A 593 -6.44 3.98 -9.70
N HIS A 594 -5.79 5.06 -9.27
CA HIS A 594 -5.95 5.67 -7.96
C HIS A 594 -6.79 6.94 -8.05
N ASP A 595 -7.72 7.11 -7.13
CA ASP A 595 -8.57 8.31 -7.01
C ASP A 595 -8.24 9.06 -5.71
N ASN A 596 -7.40 10.08 -5.82
CA ASN A 596 -7.04 10.97 -4.72
C ASN A 596 -7.92 12.23 -4.69
N THR A 597 -9.15 12.17 -5.17
CA THR A 597 -10.07 13.30 -5.14
C THR A 597 -11.00 13.26 -3.92
N ALA A 598 -11.67 14.38 -3.65
CA ALA A 598 -12.71 14.45 -2.62
C ALA A 598 -13.96 13.60 -2.95
N ALA A 599 -14.09 13.11 -4.19
CA ALA A 599 -15.16 12.18 -4.57
C ALA A 599 -14.93 10.77 -3.99
N ASN A 600 -13.68 10.39 -3.76
CA ASN A 600 -13.34 9.18 -3.03
C ASN A 600 -13.54 9.39 -1.53
N ARG A 601 -14.64 8.87 -0.99
CA ARG A 601 -15.01 9.03 0.43
C ARG A 601 -14.08 8.32 1.42
N ARG A 602 -13.25 7.38 0.95
CA ARG A 602 -12.25 6.67 1.77
C ARG A 602 -10.95 7.42 1.87
N ASN A 603 -10.75 8.40 0.99
CA ASN A 603 -9.54 9.21 0.98
C ASN A 603 -9.44 10.06 2.25
N PRO A 604 -8.43 9.86 3.11
CA PRO A 604 -8.31 10.60 4.37
C PRO A 604 -7.99 12.08 4.17
N ASP A 605 -7.28 12.43 3.10
CA ASP A 605 -7.01 13.81 2.68
C ASP A 605 -6.73 13.89 1.17
N PRO A 606 -7.65 14.47 0.38
CA PRO A 606 -7.47 14.63 -1.06
C PRO A 606 -6.42 15.70 -1.44
N ASN A 607 -6.00 16.54 -0.50
CA ASN A 607 -5.00 17.58 -0.76
C ASN A 607 -3.57 17.09 -0.56
N MET A 608 -3.39 15.89 -0.03
CA MET A 608 -2.09 15.32 0.23
C MET A 608 -1.53 14.61 -1.01
N TRP A 609 -0.25 14.78 -1.27
CA TRP A 609 0.51 13.93 -2.19
C TRP A 609 0.74 12.57 -1.56
N VAL A 610 0.43 11.48 -2.28
CA VAL A 610 0.55 10.12 -1.77
C VAL A 610 1.55 9.35 -2.61
N GLY A 611 2.43 8.62 -1.93
CA GLY A 611 3.42 7.73 -2.51
C GLY A 611 3.20 6.28 -2.11
N PHE A 612 4.13 5.42 -2.53
CA PHE A 612 4.18 4.04 -2.08
C PHE A 612 4.46 3.96 -0.57
N GLY A 613 3.72 3.10 0.12
CA GLY A 613 3.95 2.79 1.52
C GLY A 613 3.05 1.66 2.02
N GLU A 614 3.40 1.13 3.18
CA GLU A 614 2.72 -0.04 3.77
C GLU A 614 1.45 0.36 4.56
N ARG A 615 1.36 1.60 5.05
CA ARG A 615 0.21 2.06 5.84
C ARG A 615 -1.03 2.20 4.97
N SER A 616 -2.21 2.02 5.56
CA SER A 616 -3.49 2.23 4.87
C SER A 616 -3.64 3.64 4.28
N VAL A 617 -3.02 4.65 4.92
CA VAL A 617 -3.03 6.06 4.47
C VAL A 617 -2.00 6.36 3.37
N ASP A 618 -1.00 5.52 3.15
CA ASP A 618 -0.17 5.49 1.95
C ASP A 618 -0.92 4.75 0.84
N ASP A 619 -0.30 4.41 -0.28
CA ASP A 619 -0.94 3.54 -1.26
C ASP A 619 0.03 2.52 -1.87
N MET A 620 -0.53 1.48 -2.47
CA MET A 620 0.18 0.43 -3.19
C MET A 620 -0.46 0.18 -4.54
N LEU A 621 0.30 -0.41 -5.45
CA LEU A 621 -0.21 -1.01 -6.66
C LEU A 621 0.41 -2.38 -6.83
N GLN A 622 -0.37 -3.41 -6.57
CA GLN A 622 0.08 -4.79 -6.69
C GLN A 622 -1.07 -5.70 -7.13
N VAL A 623 -0.75 -6.74 -7.88
CA VAL A 623 -1.67 -7.84 -8.14
C VAL A 623 -0.99 -9.18 -7.84
N TRP A 624 -1.70 -10.06 -7.17
CA TRP A 624 -1.32 -11.46 -7.04
C TRP A 624 -1.95 -12.27 -8.16
N VAL A 625 -1.13 -12.97 -8.93
CA VAL A 625 -1.57 -13.83 -10.04
C VAL A 625 -1.16 -15.27 -9.72
N ASN A 626 -2.12 -16.18 -9.64
CA ASN A 626 -1.79 -17.60 -9.56
C ASN A 626 -1.46 -18.11 -10.97
N VAL A 627 -0.25 -18.62 -11.13
CA VAL A 627 0.27 -19.08 -12.42
C VAL A 627 0.73 -20.53 -12.37
N VAL A 628 0.39 -21.29 -13.38
CA VAL A 628 0.91 -22.64 -13.66
C VAL A 628 1.79 -22.55 -14.90
N TYR A 629 3.09 -22.84 -14.77
CA TYR A 629 3.98 -22.93 -15.92
C TYR A 629 3.86 -24.28 -16.60
N LEU A 630 3.82 -24.25 -17.93
CA LEU A 630 3.59 -25.43 -18.77
C LEU A 630 4.81 -25.63 -19.70
N ASP A 631 5.11 -26.88 -20.03
CA ASP A 631 5.95 -27.19 -21.17
C ASP A 631 5.18 -27.01 -22.50
N ASP A 632 5.90 -27.03 -23.62
CA ASP A 632 5.31 -26.76 -24.94
C ASP A 632 4.27 -27.82 -25.34
N ALA A 633 4.50 -29.08 -25.03
CA ALA A 633 3.61 -30.17 -25.38
C ALA A 633 2.30 -30.08 -24.60
N GLU A 634 2.39 -29.81 -23.30
CA GLU A 634 1.22 -29.68 -22.44
C GLU A 634 0.43 -28.42 -22.76
N PHE A 635 1.10 -27.31 -23.04
CA PHE A 635 0.48 -26.08 -23.48
C PHE A 635 -0.34 -26.30 -24.76
N GLN A 636 0.27 -26.92 -25.77
CA GLN A 636 -0.41 -27.23 -27.03
C GLN A 636 -1.59 -28.17 -26.83
N ARG A 637 -1.43 -29.20 -26.01
CA ARG A 637 -2.51 -30.12 -25.65
C ARG A 637 -3.72 -29.39 -25.04
N LEU A 638 -3.50 -28.47 -24.12
CA LEU A 638 -4.55 -27.69 -23.49
C LEU A 638 -5.23 -26.73 -24.50
N VAL A 639 -4.44 -26.10 -25.36
CA VAL A 639 -4.96 -25.23 -26.43
C VAL A 639 -5.86 -26.01 -27.37
N ASP A 640 -5.44 -27.19 -27.81
CA ASP A 640 -6.20 -28.02 -28.76
C ASP A 640 -7.47 -28.61 -28.11
N ALA A 641 -7.38 -29.02 -26.85
CA ALA A 641 -8.54 -29.46 -26.08
C ALA A 641 -9.62 -28.37 -25.97
N ARG A 642 -9.22 -27.09 -25.82
CA ARG A 642 -10.17 -25.97 -25.81
C ARG A 642 -10.75 -25.67 -27.20
N LYS A 643 -9.94 -25.76 -28.26
CA LYS A 643 -10.44 -25.59 -29.62
C LYS A 643 -11.49 -26.65 -29.96
N ALA A 644 -11.28 -27.90 -29.52
CA ALA A 644 -12.22 -29.00 -29.76
C ALA A 644 -13.54 -28.83 -29.00
N LYS A 645 -13.55 -28.12 -27.87
CA LYS A 645 -14.77 -27.82 -27.09
C LYS A 645 -15.49 -26.56 -27.55
N ALA A 646 -14.85 -25.69 -28.35
CA ALA A 646 -15.49 -24.50 -28.85
C ALA A 646 -16.61 -24.89 -29.83
N PRO A 647 -17.84 -24.34 -29.71
CA PRO A 647 -18.90 -24.62 -30.66
C PRO A 647 -18.44 -24.19 -32.06
N THR A 648 -18.54 -25.09 -33.01
CA THR A 648 -18.37 -24.75 -34.44
C THR A 648 -19.33 -23.62 -34.80
N ARG A 649 -18.76 -22.44 -35.08
CA ARG A 649 -19.52 -21.27 -35.55
C ARG A 649 -20.04 -21.47 -36.98
#